data_d6df3a5e39d87e718581847e5e70740e
#
_entry.id   d6df3a5e39d87e718581847e5e70740e
#
_cell.length_a   1.000
_cell.length_b   1.000
_cell.length_c   1.000
_cell.angle_alpha   90.00
_cell.angle_beta   90.00
_cell.angle_gamma   90.00
#
_symmetry.space_group_name_H-M   'P 1'
#
loop_
_entity.id
_entity.type
_entity.pdbx_description
1 polymer ?
#
loop_
_entity_poly.entity_id
_entity_poly.type
_entity_poly.pdbx_seq_one_letter_code
_entity_poly.pdbx_strand_id
1 'polypeptide(L)'
;MAFGQYVNLDFDQIKASIRDYLRANTNFTDYDFEGSNLSIIIDALAYNTYTTAYNTNMAANECFLDSATLRENVVALARNIGYVPRSRRSARANISFTVDGLEETSTLTLNSGIVCNGLGDNTNFIFCIPEDITVPVTNGVAEFSNIEIFEGNFITQQFTVDTSLFNQRYILDNSFIDTSTIKVKVKPSSSSTSSVTYKQIDNIVGITSTSNAYLLQEIEDERYELIFGDNVIARKLSNANVIDVTYVTSDGRDGNGASEFSFVGNITNQDGGSINSALISLVSTNEKSRDGDDIESISSIKYYAPRIYSSQYRAVTSSDYESVLGFIYPNVESVTAFGGEEMSPPRFGKVFISVKPRNGDFLSDETKRELIQKLKSYAVAGIVPEFIDLKYLYVELQVNPYYNPSLNDDPENLKTGVSNALTQYSRSIDINKFGGRFKYSKAVSLIDSVDSSITSNITLVTIRRNLKAVLGQFAQYEVCLGNHIHSQESAYNVVSTGFTIEGVVGTVYMADEVIDQETGRMFFFTYEEGGTPNIVKKNAGTVKYLIGEVLIDTCNITSTVIANNVVEIQAIPHSNDVVGLRDLYIKFDMSNTTINMVQDLISSGENTSGSRFPHIHSYYTPTFTRQSNSPVSTTTVLPTTATGTSTTRTTGGTYATSTTTSTTTTSTPSSSGGGGGSSSGGGY
;
A
#
# COMPACT_ATOMS: atom_id res chain seq x y z
N MET A 1 4.96 -4.88 -20.71
CA MET A 1 4.92 -4.34 -22.09
C MET A 1 5.68 -5.29 -23.00
N ALA A 2 5.24 -5.43 -24.26
CA ALA A 2 5.95 -6.28 -25.20
C ALA A 2 7.28 -5.62 -25.61
N PHE A 3 8.36 -6.39 -25.68
CA PHE A 3 9.62 -5.95 -26.26
C PHE A 3 9.38 -5.52 -27.71
N GLY A 4 9.83 -4.33 -28.08
CA GLY A 4 9.82 -3.91 -29.47
C GLY A 4 10.80 -4.79 -30.27
N GLN A 5 10.30 -5.44 -31.29
CA GLN A 5 11.14 -6.20 -32.22
C GLN A 5 11.47 -5.29 -33.41
N TYR A 6 12.66 -4.72 -33.43
CA TYR A 6 13.10 -3.78 -34.48
C TYR A 6 13.78 -4.50 -35.65
N VAL A 7 14.33 -5.67 -35.40
CA VAL A 7 15.03 -6.50 -36.40
C VAL A 7 14.52 -7.93 -36.29
N ASN A 8 14.48 -8.64 -37.42
CA ASN A 8 14.04 -10.03 -37.45
C ASN A 8 15.01 -10.93 -36.65
N LEU A 9 14.46 -11.70 -35.69
CA LEU A 9 15.17 -12.63 -34.83
C LEU A 9 14.91 -14.11 -35.18
N ASP A 10 14.48 -14.37 -36.42
CA ASP A 10 14.27 -15.74 -36.90
C ASP A 10 15.53 -16.22 -37.65
N PHE A 11 16.23 -17.18 -37.04
CA PHE A 11 17.46 -17.74 -37.60
C PHE A 11 17.22 -18.37 -38.96
N ASP A 12 16.13 -19.13 -39.13
CA ASP A 12 15.82 -19.83 -40.39
C ASP A 12 15.48 -18.86 -41.52
N GLN A 13 14.78 -17.76 -41.21
CA GLN A 13 14.51 -16.70 -42.18
C GLN A 13 15.79 -15.96 -42.58
N ILE A 14 16.68 -15.69 -41.64
CA ILE A 14 17.99 -15.09 -41.93
C ILE A 14 18.79 -16.02 -42.84
N LYS A 15 18.84 -17.31 -42.52
CA LYS A 15 19.52 -18.33 -43.34
C LYS A 15 18.90 -18.42 -44.72
N ALA A 16 17.56 -18.45 -44.82
CA ALA A 16 16.86 -18.45 -46.12
C ALA A 16 17.16 -17.20 -46.95
N SER A 17 17.20 -16.02 -46.33
CA SER A 17 17.54 -14.76 -47.02
C SER A 17 18.97 -14.79 -47.58
N ILE A 18 19.93 -15.33 -46.85
CA ILE A 18 21.31 -15.49 -47.31
C ILE A 18 21.36 -16.47 -48.49
N ARG A 19 20.63 -17.59 -48.41
CA ARG A 19 20.55 -18.57 -49.52
C ARG A 19 19.89 -17.96 -50.78
N ASP A 20 18.83 -17.19 -50.61
CA ASP A 20 18.16 -16.53 -51.72
C ASP A 20 19.03 -15.47 -52.40
N TYR A 21 19.84 -14.75 -51.63
CA TYR A 21 20.83 -13.84 -52.17
C TYR A 21 21.91 -14.57 -52.99
N LEU A 22 22.40 -15.71 -52.47
CA LEU A 22 23.38 -16.54 -53.21
C LEU A 22 22.77 -17.18 -54.45
N ARG A 23 21.49 -17.58 -54.45
CA ARG A 23 20.76 -18.11 -55.59
C ARG A 23 20.66 -17.09 -56.73
N ALA A 24 20.57 -15.81 -56.41
CA ALA A 24 20.57 -14.74 -57.42
C ALA A 24 21.96 -14.53 -58.04
N ASN A 25 23.00 -15.10 -57.48
CA ASN A 25 24.41 -14.95 -57.93
C ASN A 25 24.93 -16.24 -58.53
N THR A 26 25.11 -16.32 -59.84
CA THR A 26 25.46 -17.52 -60.62
C THR A 26 26.86 -18.07 -60.35
N ASN A 27 27.70 -17.39 -59.57
CA ASN A 27 29.06 -17.81 -59.25
C ASN A 27 29.14 -18.83 -58.13
N PHE A 28 28.02 -19.13 -57.40
CA PHE A 28 27.97 -20.07 -56.30
C PHE A 28 27.06 -21.25 -56.65
N THR A 29 27.55 -22.49 -56.52
CA THR A 29 26.83 -23.70 -56.95
C THR A 29 26.51 -24.68 -55.86
N ASP A 30 27.16 -24.63 -54.69
CA ASP A 30 27.08 -25.65 -53.63
C ASP A 30 26.31 -25.19 -52.35
N TYR A 31 25.56 -24.11 -52.43
CA TYR A 31 24.93 -23.50 -51.28
C TYR A 31 23.70 -24.27 -50.76
N ASP A 32 23.07 -25.12 -51.59
CA ASP A 32 21.84 -25.87 -51.21
C ASP A 32 22.15 -27.24 -50.58
N PHE A 33 23.38 -27.73 -50.65
CA PHE A 33 23.78 -29.00 -50.07
C PHE A 33 24.17 -28.84 -48.60
N GLU A 34 23.41 -29.46 -47.68
CA GLU A 34 23.57 -29.26 -46.23
C GLU A 34 24.95 -29.69 -45.68
N GLY A 35 25.60 -30.62 -46.34
CA GLY A 35 26.94 -31.08 -45.98
C GLY A 35 28.10 -30.32 -46.64
N SER A 36 27.81 -29.27 -47.42
CA SER A 36 28.85 -28.48 -48.09
C SER A 36 29.55 -27.52 -47.14
N ASN A 37 30.82 -27.23 -47.39
CA ASN A 37 31.55 -26.21 -46.66
C ASN A 37 30.88 -24.83 -46.75
N LEU A 38 30.22 -24.53 -47.86
CA LEU A 38 29.53 -23.29 -48.07
C LEU A 38 28.25 -23.19 -47.17
N SER A 39 27.54 -24.31 -47.01
CA SER A 39 26.39 -24.36 -46.08
C SER A 39 26.80 -24.10 -44.64
N ILE A 40 27.95 -24.62 -44.18
CA ILE A 40 28.52 -24.35 -42.85
C ILE A 40 28.85 -22.86 -42.68
N ILE A 41 29.42 -22.25 -43.73
CA ILE A 41 29.74 -20.82 -43.72
C ILE A 41 28.44 -19.98 -43.67
N ILE A 42 27.39 -20.38 -44.40
CA ILE A 42 26.05 -19.73 -44.34
C ILE A 42 25.48 -19.82 -42.93
N ASP A 43 25.58 -20.97 -42.26
CA ASP A 43 25.13 -21.15 -40.90
C ASP A 43 25.88 -20.25 -39.90
N ALA A 44 27.21 -20.15 -40.06
CA ALA A 44 28.03 -19.26 -39.24
C ALA A 44 27.69 -17.78 -39.49
N LEU A 45 27.44 -17.36 -40.72
CA LEU A 45 27.00 -16.00 -41.07
C LEU A 45 25.61 -15.71 -40.54
N ALA A 46 24.66 -16.67 -40.67
CA ALA A 46 23.32 -16.55 -40.14
C ALA A 46 23.35 -16.42 -38.61
N TYR A 47 24.18 -17.21 -37.93
CA TYR A 47 24.35 -17.12 -36.47
C TYR A 47 24.95 -15.78 -36.05
N ASN A 48 25.95 -15.28 -36.73
CA ASN A 48 26.54 -13.98 -36.46
C ASN A 48 25.51 -12.83 -36.69
N THR A 49 24.75 -12.93 -37.77
CA THR A 49 23.69 -11.96 -38.07
C THR A 49 22.58 -11.99 -37.02
N TYR A 50 22.17 -13.21 -36.59
CA TYR A 50 21.21 -13.40 -35.50
C TYR A 50 21.68 -12.73 -34.19
N THR A 51 22.93 -13.00 -33.79
CA THR A 51 23.54 -12.43 -32.58
C THR A 51 23.62 -10.91 -32.68
N THR A 52 24.01 -10.38 -33.83
CA THR A 52 24.06 -8.93 -34.09
C THR A 52 22.67 -8.31 -34.03
N ALA A 53 21.68 -8.95 -34.64
CA ALA A 53 20.27 -8.51 -34.59
C ALA A 53 19.75 -8.54 -33.16
N TYR A 54 20.05 -9.58 -32.38
CA TYR A 54 19.69 -9.66 -30.97
C TYR A 54 20.29 -8.51 -30.17
N ASN A 55 21.59 -8.26 -30.29
CA ASN A 55 22.26 -7.16 -29.58
C ASN A 55 21.71 -5.80 -30.01
N THR A 56 21.38 -5.63 -31.30
CA THR A 56 20.76 -4.41 -31.81
C THR A 56 19.37 -4.18 -31.19
N ASN A 57 18.53 -5.23 -31.12
CA ASN A 57 17.22 -5.15 -30.49
C ASN A 57 17.34 -4.84 -29.00
N MET A 58 18.30 -5.48 -28.29
CA MET A 58 18.55 -5.18 -26.87
C MET A 58 18.97 -3.72 -26.70
N ALA A 59 19.96 -3.25 -27.44
CA ALA A 59 20.42 -1.86 -27.36
C ALA A 59 19.29 -0.85 -27.69
N ALA A 60 18.47 -1.13 -28.70
CA ALA A 60 17.34 -0.28 -29.03
C ALA A 60 16.27 -0.24 -27.92
N ASN A 61 15.96 -1.40 -27.33
CA ASN A 61 15.00 -1.46 -26.21
C ASN A 61 15.54 -0.75 -24.97
N GLU A 62 16.83 -0.80 -24.71
CA GLU A 62 17.45 -0.13 -23.56
C GLU A 62 17.51 1.42 -23.69
N CYS A 63 17.24 1.97 -24.88
CA CYS A 63 17.17 3.43 -25.07
C CYS A 63 15.87 4.08 -24.59
N PHE A 64 14.83 3.33 -24.27
CA PHE A 64 13.53 3.85 -23.87
C PHE A 64 13.15 3.38 -22.47
N LEU A 65 12.66 4.28 -21.64
CA LEU A 65 12.28 4.00 -20.26
C LEU A 65 11.27 2.84 -20.15
N ASP A 66 10.32 2.76 -21.07
CA ASP A 66 9.26 1.73 -21.04
C ASP A 66 9.79 0.33 -21.35
N SER A 67 10.75 0.19 -22.26
CA SER A 67 11.27 -1.09 -22.73
C SER A 67 12.58 -1.51 -22.08
N ALA A 68 13.36 -0.58 -21.50
CA ALA A 68 14.63 -0.88 -20.83
C ALA A 68 14.45 -1.93 -19.71
N THR A 69 15.35 -2.87 -19.59
CA THR A 69 15.29 -3.97 -18.60
C THR A 69 16.40 -3.90 -17.58
N LEU A 70 17.54 -3.32 -17.94
CA LEU A 70 18.66 -3.14 -17.03
C LEU A 70 18.39 -1.94 -16.11
N ARG A 71 18.53 -2.17 -14.79
CA ARG A 71 18.28 -1.15 -13.77
C ARG A 71 19.07 0.14 -14.03
N GLU A 72 20.35 0.00 -14.36
CA GLU A 72 21.27 1.12 -14.63
C GLU A 72 20.74 2.03 -15.74
N ASN A 73 20.25 1.44 -16.83
CA ASN A 73 19.69 2.18 -17.96
C ASN A 73 18.37 2.85 -17.58
N VAL A 74 17.51 2.15 -16.85
CA VAL A 74 16.23 2.71 -16.35
C VAL A 74 16.48 3.88 -15.43
N VAL A 75 17.42 3.77 -14.48
CA VAL A 75 17.82 4.85 -13.56
C VAL A 75 18.41 6.03 -14.33
N ALA A 76 19.31 5.77 -15.31
CA ALA A 76 19.89 6.82 -16.13
C ALA A 76 18.83 7.58 -16.95
N LEU A 77 17.88 6.86 -17.54
CA LEU A 77 16.77 7.46 -18.29
C LEU A 77 15.80 8.24 -17.39
N ALA A 78 15.48 7.70 -16.21
CA ALA A 78 14.65 8.38 -15.21
C ALA A 78 15.31 9.67 -14.71
N ARG A 79 16.62 9.66 -14.48
CA ARG A 79 17.39 10.82 -14.09
C ARG A 79 17.37 11.93 -15.14
N ASN A 80 17.39 11.61 -16.44
CA ASN A 80 17.30 12.60 -17.51
C ASN A 80 16.00 13.40 -17.46
N ILE A 81 14.94 12.86 -16.88
CA ILE A 81 13.67 13.57 -16.63
C ILE A 81 13.56 14.10 -15.19
N GLY A 82 14.66 14.08 -14.42
CA GLY A 82 14.74 14.64 -13.06
C GLY A 82 14.21 13.73 -11.96
N TYR A 83 13.93 12.46 -12.24
CA TYR A 83 13.48 11.50 -11.23
C TYR A 83 14.67 10.81 -10.57
N VAL A 84 14.71 10.87 -9.23
CA VAL A 84 15.70 10.14 -8.42
C VAL A 84 15.00 8.93 -7.79
N PRO A 85 15.38 7.70 -8.18
CA PRO A 85 14.81 6.51 -7.58
C PRO A 85 15.10 6.43 -6.07
N ARG A 86 14.20 5.79 -5.35
CA ARG A 86 14.39 5.58 -3.91
C ARG A 86 15.43 4.50 -3.65
N SER A 87 16.31 4.81 -2.71
CA SER A 87 17.24 3.84 -2.16
C SER A 87 16.55 2.81 -1.28
N ARG A 88 17.30 1.82 -0.85
CA ARG A 88 16.93 0.97 0.28
C ARG A 88 16.71 1.83 1.51
N ARG A 89 15.79 1.43 2.38
CA ARG A 89 15.46 2.12 3.62
C ARG A 89 15.71 1.22 4.82
N SER A 90 16.37 1.77 5.81
CA SER A 90 16.55 1.13 7.12
C SER A 90 15.22 1.00 7.85
N ALA A 91 15.01 -0.14 8.51
CA ALA A 91 13.94 -0.25 9.49
C ALA A 91 14.24 0.66 10.69
N ARG A 92 13.20 1.28 11.23
CA ARG A 92 13.32 2.29 12.28
C ARG A 92 12.57 1.85 13.52
N ALA A 93 13.13 2.17 14.69
CA ALA A 93 12.47 2.00 15.96
C ALA A 93 12.73 3.22 16.86
N ASN A 94 11.81 3.49 17.77
CA ASN A 94 11.96 4.51 18.80
C ASN A 94 12.23 3.82 20.13
N ILE A 95 13.36 4.16 20.75
CA ILE A 95 13.77 3.62 22.04
C ILE A 95 13.84 4.72 23.09
N SER A 96 13.68 4.31 24.35
CA SER A 96 13.88 5.19 25.50
C SER A 96 14.63 4.43 26.59
N PHE A 97 15.55 5.09 27.27
CA PHE A 97 16.30 4.56 28.41
C PHE A 97 16.82 5.69 29.29
N THR A 98 17.19 5.38 30.52
CA THR A 98 17.78 6.32 31.47
C THR A 98 19.17 5.87 31.87
N VAL A 99 19.99 6.84 32.27
CA VAL A 99 21.31 6.59 32.86
C VAL A 99 21.32 7.25 34.24
N ASP A 100 21.51 6.45 35.25
CA ASP A 100 21.44 6.86 36.65
C ASP A 100 22.83 6.96 37.28
N GLY A 101 22.94 7.62 38.46
CA GLY A 101 24.19 7.69 39.25
C GLY A 101 25.21 8.73 38.74
N LEU A 102 24.75 9.84 38.17
CA LEU A 102 25.56 10.87 37.51
C LEU A 102 25.70 12.13 38.39
N GLU A 103 26.33 12.04 39.54
CA GLU A 103 26.38 13.16 40.51
C GLU A 103 27.24 14.35 40.09
N GLU A 104 28.27 14.14 39.24
CA GLU A 104 29.21 15.18 38.80
C GLU A 104 29.14 15.56 37.31
N THR A 105 28.21 15.01 36.60
CA THR A 105 28.10 15.17 35.12
C THR A 105 26.95 16.13 34.77
N SER A 106 27.19 17.11 33.90
CA SER A 106 26.17 18.07 33.48
C SER A 106 25.45 17.64 32.19
N THR A 107 26.15 16.94 31.29
CA THR A 107 25.60 16.45 30.04
C THR A 107 26.17 15.08 29.68
N LEU A 108 25.33 14.27 29.03
CA LEU A 108 25.74 13.01 28.39
C LEU A 108 25.51 13.07 26.89
N THR A 109 26.43 12.48 26.15
CA THR A 109 26.33 12.33 24.70
C THR A 109 26.30 10.86 24.34
N LEU A 110 25.22 10.44 23.70
CA LEU A 110 25.14 9.15 23.01
C LEU A 110 25.85 9.33 21.65
N ASN A 111 26.97 8.64 21.48
CA ASN A 111 27.79 8.79 20.28
C ASN A 111 27.14 8.09 19.07
N SER A 112 27.30 8.69 17.90
CA SER A 112 26.90 8.10 16.61
C SER A 112 27.57 6.75 16.37
N GLY A 113 26.87 5.86 15.71
CA GLY A 113 27.30 4.47 15.49
C GLY A 113 26.30 3.47 16.05
N ILE A 114 26.78 2.28 16.40
CA ILE A 114 25.95 1.19 16.92
C ILE A 114 25.42 1.56 18.32
N VAL A 115 24.11 1.41 18.51
CA VAL A 115 23.43 1.73 19.77
C VAL A 115 22.79 0.50 20.40
N CYS A 116 22.07 -0.30 19.63
CA CYS A 116 21.34 -1.46 20.13
C CYS A 116 21.45 -2.66 19.21
N ASN A 117 21.32 -3.85 19.79
CA ASN A 117 20.93 -5.06 19.06
C ASN A 117 19.43 -5.27 19.26
N GLY A 118 18.69 -5.50 18.18
CA GLY A 118 17.26 -5.80 18.19
C GLY A 118 16.99 -7.25 17.79
N LEU A 119 16.09 -7.93 18.49
CA LEU A 119 15.64 -9.29 18.13
C LEU A 119 14.30 -9.23 17.40
N GLY A 120 14.26 -9.76 16.17
CA GLY A 120 13.04 -9.93 15.37
C GLY A 120 13.02 -11.31 14.72
N ASP A 121 11.91 -12.05 14.82
CA ASP A 121 11.70 -13.38 14.23
C ASP A 121 12.89 -14.34 14.34
N ASN A 122 13.52 -14.40 15.54
CA ASN A 122 14.74 -15.16 15.86
C ASN A 122 16.03 -14.70 15.15
N THR A 123 16.04 -13.53 14.54
CA THR A 123 17.22 -12.92 13.92
C THR A 123 17.63 -11.67 14.69
N ASN A 124 18.93 -11.52 14.92
CA ASN A 124 19.49 -10.33 15.55
C ASN A 124 19.85 -9.30 14.48
N PHE A 125 19.34 -8.09 14.64
CA PHE A 125 19.65 -6.93 13.82
C PHE A 125 20.43 -5.89 14.63
N ILE A 126 21.35 -5.20 13.98
CA ILE A 126 22.11 -4.11 14.56
C ILE A 126 21.35 -2.81 14.29
N PHE A 127 21.22 -1.96 15.31
CA PHE A 127 20.61 -0.63 15.20
C PHE A 127 21.62 0.45 15.57
N CYS A 128 21.66 1.51 14.79
CA CYS A 128 22.60 2.61 14.91
C CYS A 128 21.92 3.97 14.84
N ILE A 129 22.66 5.03 15.21
CA ILE A 129 22.27 6.43 15.01
C ILE A 129 23.31 7.12 14.14
N PRO A 130 22.89 7.98 13.21
CA PRO A 130 23.80 8.68 12.29
C PRO A 130 24.48 9.91 12.90
N GLU A 131 23.98 10.43 14.02
CA GLU A 131 24.47 11.66 14.67
C GLU A 131 24.51 11.50 16.19
N ASP A 132 25.43 12.23 16.84
CA ASP A 132 25.54 12.28 18.28
C ASP A 132 24.32 12.96 18.92
N ILE A 133 23.81 12.41 20.01
CA ILE A 133 22.66 12.95 20.75
C ILE A 133 23.10 13.33 22.15
N THR A 134 23.05 14.62 22.49
CA THR A 134 23.42 15.13 23.80
C THR A 134 22.18 15.50 24.62
N VAL A 135 22.10 14.99 25.85
CA VAL A 135 21.03 15.27 26.79
C VAL A 135 21.61 15.87 28.10
N PRO A 136 20.87 16.76 28.78
CA PRO A 136 21.28 17.29 30.08
C PRO A 136 21.05 16.24 31.16
N VAL A 137 21.90 16.27 32.19
CA VAL A 137 21.70 15.49 33.43
C VAL A 137 20.91 16.31 34.44
N THR A 138 19.80 15.78 34.92
CA THR A 138 18.93 16.42 35.91
C THR A 138 18.78 15.53 37.12
N ASN A 139 19.10 16.02 38.29
CA ASN A 139 19.06 15.26 39.54
C ASN A 139 19.85 13.92 39.53
N GLY A 140 20.99 13.90 38.84
CA GLY A 140 21.83 12.69 38.71
C GLY A 140 21.32 11.65 37.72
N VAL A 141 20.29 11.99 36.90
CA VAL A 141 19.71 11.12 35.90
C VAL A 141 19.74 11.82 34.52
N ALA A 142 20.18 11.11 33.51
CA ALA A 142 20.04 11.50 32.11
C ALA A 142 18.96 10.68 31.42
N GLU A 143 17.98 11.32 30.81
CA GLU A 143 16.86 10.66 30.12
C GLU A 143 17.03 10.78 28.61
N PHE A 144 17.19 9.63 27.96
CA PHE A 144 17.16 9.50 26.50
C PHE A 144 15.78 9.00 26.11
N SER A 145 14.89 9.90 25.74
CA SER A 145 13.51 9.59 25.42
C SER A 145 13.22 9.70 23.92
N ASN A 146 12.52 8.70 23.37
CA ASN A 146 12.06 8.64 21.98
C ASN A 146 13.19 8.85 20.95
N ILE A 147 14.31 8.16 21.15
CA ILE A 147 15.45 8.20 20.22
C ILE A 147 15.13 7.31 19.01
N GLU A 148 15.15 7.89 17.82
CA GLU A 148 15.00 7.13 16.57
C GLU A 148 16.30 6.43 16.23
N ILE A 149 16.26 5.10 16.11
CA ILE A 149 17.38 4.25 15.71
C ILE A 149 17.09 3.58 14.37
N PHE A 150 18.16 3.35 13.59
CA PHE A 150 18.10 2.82 12.24
C PHE A 150 18.77 1.46 12.19
N GLU A 151 18.08 0.47 11.63
CA GLU A 151 18.64 -0.85 11.39
C GLU A 151 19.78 -0.75 10.37
N GLY A 152 20.87 -1.46 10.62
CA GLY A 152 21.99 -1.62 9.70
C GLY A 152 23.34 -1.28 10.29
N ASN A 153 24.35 -1.27 9.40
CA ASN A 153 25.73 -0.99 9.76
C ASN A 153 26.09 0.47 9.49
N PHE A 154 26.58 1.15 10.53
CA PHE A 154 27.07 2.52 10.40
C PHE A 154 28.47 2.54 9.78
N ILE A 155 28.60 3.27 8.65
CA ILE A 155 29.85 3.34 7.87
C ILE A 155 30.29 4.80 7.74
N THR A 156 31.60 5.00 7.84
CA THR A 156 32.23 6.29 7.57
C THR A 156 33.23 6.15 6.44
N GLN A 157 33.08 6.93 5.40
CA GLN A 157 33.97 6.98 4.25
C GLN A 157 34.54 8.38 4.08
N GLN A 158 35.83 8.49 3.76
CA GLN A 158 36.53 9.77 3.63
C GLN A 158 37.11 9.93 2.23
N PHE A 159 36.93 11.13 1.66
CA PHE A 159 37.57 11.52 0.38
C PHE A 159 38.41 12.77 0.58
N THR A 160 39.52 12.84 -0.16
CA THR A 160 40.31 14.05 -0.26
C THR A 160 40.14 14.66 -1.64
N VAL A 161 39.87 15.97 -1.69
CA VAL A 161 39.66 16.68 -2.94
C VAL A 161 41.04 17.02 -3.57
N ASP A 162 41.24 16.56 -4.79
CA ASP A 162 42.37 16.88 -5.60
C ASP A 162 41.92 17.55 -6.91
N THR A 163 42.06 18.86 -6.96
CA THR A 163 41.65 19.68 -8.12
C THR A 163 42.56 19.52 -9.34
N SER A 164 43.69 18.80 -9.23
CA SER A 164 44.54 18.44 -10.38
C SER A 164 43.96 17.30 -11.21
N LEU A 165 43.09 16.48 -10.61
CA LEU A 165 42.42 15.37 -11.30
C LEU A 165 41.23 15.92 -12.11
N PHE A 166 41.21 15.59 -13.38
CA PHE A 166 40.06 15.89 -14.23
C PHE A 166 38.93 14.93 -13.93
N ASN A 167 37.76 15.43 -13.53
CA ASN A 167 36.55 14.63 -13.17
C ASN A 167 36.76 13.65 -11.99
N GLN A 168 37.27 14.14 -10.85
CA GLN A 168 37.27 13.36 -9.63
C GLN A 168 35.84 13.02 -9.23
N ARG A 169 35.55 11.73 -9.04
CA ARG A 169 34.24 11.21 -8.64
C ARG A 169 34.28 10.79 -7.17
N TYR A 170 33.20 11.06 -6.44
CA TYR A 170 33.04 10.70 -5.03
C TYR A 170 31.96 9.63 -4.90
N ILE A 171 32.40 8.37 -5.12
CA ILE A 171 31.52 7.20 -5.15
C ILE A 171 31.54 6.54 -3.78
N LEU A 172 30.37 6.26 -3.21
CA LEU A 172 30.24 5.45 -2.01
C LEU A 172 30.42 3.99 -2.41
N ASP A 173 31.35 3.28 -1.77
CA ASP A 173 31.80 1.95 -2.19
C ASP A 173 30.78 0.85 -1.89
N ASN A 174 29.82 1.11 -1.00
CA ASN A 174 28.82 0.12 -0.61
C ASN A 174 27.55 0.22 -1.45
N SER A 175 26.96 -0.92 -1.75
CA SER A 175 25.55 -1.07 -2.12
C SER A 175 24.67 -1.10 -0.86
N PHE A 176 23.34 -1.13 -1.02
CA PHE A 176 22.37 -1.22 0.08
C PHE A 176 22.34 -0.03 1.04
N ILE A 177 22.76 1.14 0.58
CA ILE A 177 22.79 2.37 1.36
C ILE A 177 21.38 2.93 1.55
N ASP A 178 21.03 3.28 2.79
CA ASP A 178 19.89 4.16 3.08
C ASP A 178 20.30 5.61 2.88
N THR A 179 19.92 6.19 1.75
CA THR A 179 20.28 7.58 1.40
C THR A 179 19.73 8.62 2.35
N SER A 180 18.66 8.31 3.10
CA SER A 180 18.09 9.22 4.11
C SER A 180 19.00 9.43 5.32
N THR A 181 19.95 8.50 5.54
CA THR A 181 20.91 8.55 6.65
C THR A 181 22.24 9.22 6.29
N ILE A 182 22.45 9.56 5.00
CA ILE A 182 23.70 10.13 4.54
C ILE A 182 23.92 11.52 5.15
N LYS A 183 25.07 11.68 5.80
CA LYS A 183 25.55 12.96 6.33
C LYS A 183 26.90 13.27 5.72
N VAL A 184 27.03 14.46 5.14
CA VAL A 184 28.26 14.92 4.49
C VAL A 184 28.81 16.12 5.25
N LYS A 185 30.02 15.96 5.78
CA LYS A 185 30.77 17.02 6.44
C LYS A 185 32.07 17.33 5.67
N VAL A 186 32.32 18.58 5.35
CA VAL A 186 33.51 18.98 4.63
C VAL A 186 34.44 19.78 5.56
N LYS A 187 35.66 19.30 5.69
CA LYS A 187 36.74 19.97 6.42
C LYS A 187 37.65 20.77 5.46
N PRO A 188 38.16 21.93 5.84
CA PRO A 188 39.09 22.66 5.00
C PRO A 188 40.40 21.93 4.67
N SER A 189 40.89 21.10 5.61
CA SER A 189 42.10 20.25 5.45
C SER A 189 42.03 19.05 6.41
N SER A 190 42.91 18.07 6.23
CA SER A 190 43.02 16.90 7.11
C SER A 190 43.35 17.25 8.57
N SER A 191 44.03 18.37 8.82
CA SER A 191 44.39 18.86 10.17
C SER A 191 43.29 19.70 10.83
N SER A 192 42.23 20.05 10.12
CA SER A 192 41.16 20.91 10.64
C SER A 192 40.20 20.12 11.50
N THR A 193 39.87 20.63 12.69
CA THR A 193 38.83 20.13 13.58
C THR A 193 37.44 20.70 13.22
N SER A 194 37.40 21.85 12.55
CA SER A 194 36.14 22.46 12.11
C SER A 194 35.64 21.81 10.79
N SER A 195 34.36 21.49 10.73
CA SER A 195 33.69 20.96 9.55
C SER A 195 32.45 21.77 9.23
N VAL A 196 32.07 21.77 7.96
CA VAL A 196 30.81 22.36 7.48
C VAL A 196 29.94 21.27 6.96
N THR A 197 28.70 21.18 7.46
CA THR A 197 27.72 20.20 6.98
C THR A 197 27.15 20.68 5.64
N TYR A 198 27.15 19.77 4.67
CA TYR A 198 26.52 19.97 3.36
C TYR A 198 25.16 19.29 3.38
N LYS A 199 24.16 19.89 2.71
CA LYS A 199 22.80 19.37 2.62
C LYS A 199 22.58 18.74 1.26
N GLN A 200 21.89 17.59 1.25
CA GLN A 200 21.39 17.02 0.00
C GLN A 200 20.33 17.95 -0.61
N ILE A 201 20.35 18.07 -1.92
CA ILE A 201 19.37 18.82 -2.69
C ILE A 201 18.68 17.90 -3.71
N ASP A 202 17.37 17.97 -3.72
CA ASP A 202 16.53 17.27 -4.71
C ASP A 202 16.06 18.24 -5.80
N ASN A 203 16.14 19.56 -5.53
CA ASN A 203 15.70 20.60 -6.46
C ASN A 203 16.69 21.80 -6.43
N ILE A 204 16.98 22.33 -7.61
CA ILE A 204 17.91 23.45 -7.80
C ILE A 204 17.29 24.80 -7.36
N VAL A 205 15.98 24.87 -7.17
CA VAL A 205 15.28 26.11 -6.82
C VAL A 205 15.73 26.62 -5.45
N GLY A 206 16.21 27.87 -5.42
CA GLY A 206 16.71 28.52 -4.19
C GLY A 206 18.15 28.21 -3.83
N ILE A 207 18.88 27.44 -4.63
CA ILE A 207 20.32 27.18 -4.44
C ILE A 207 21.12 28.31 -5.08
N THR A 208 22.08 28.84 -4.31
CA THR A 208 23.00 29.89 -4.74
C THR A 208 24.42 29.35 -4.89
N SER A 209 25.28 30.05 -5.58
CA SER A 209 26.71 29.69 -5.74
C SER A 209 27.49 29.52 -4.42
N THR A 210 26.96 30.00 -3.30
CA THR A 210 27.56 29.88 -1.97
C THR A 210 26.92 28.82 -1.09
N SER A 211 25.85 28.17 -1.55
CA SER A 211 25.15 27.15 -0.78
C SER A 211 26.00 25.89 -0.60
N ASN A 212 26.14 25.42 0.65
CA ASN A 212 26.82 24.17 0.97
C ASN A 212 25.86 23.01 0.71
N ALA A 213 25.85 22.51 -0.53
CA ALA A 213 24.92 21.51 -0.97
C ALA A 213 25.58 20.51 -1.92
N TYR A 214 25.01 19.30 -1.98
CA TYR A 214 25.42 18.24 -2.90
C TYR A 214 24.20 17.58 -3.49
N LEU A 215 24.35 17.02 -4.69
CA LEU A 215 23.38 16.16 -5.36
C LEU A 215 23.80 14.70 -5.16
N LEU A 216 22.84 13.84 -4.94
CA LEU A 216 23.04 12.40 -4.84
C LEU A 216 22.51 11.71 -6.10
N GLN A 217 23.30 10.79 -6.64
CA GLN A 217 22.97 10.09 -7.86
C GLN A 217 23.23 8.59 -7.71
N GLU A 218 22.26 7.75 -8.04
CA GLU A 218 22.47 6.30 -8.18
C GLU A 218 23.27 6.01 -9.44
N ILE A 219 24.26 5.13 -9.33
CA ILE A 219 25.14 4.67 -10.40
C ILE A 219 25.05 3.14 -10.49
N GLU A 220 26.00 2.52 -11.20
CA GLU A 220 26.08 1.07 -11.36
C GLU A 220 26.18 0.33 -10.02
N ASP A 221 25.65 -0.89 -9.96
CA ASP A 221 25.68 -1.79 -8.78
C ASP A 221 24.99 -1.22 -7.54
N GLU A 222 23.92 -0.42 -7.71
CA GLU A 222 23.17 0.20 -6.60
C GLU A 222 24.03 1.08 -5.69
N ARG A 223 25.17 1.59 -6.20
CA ARG A 223 26.04 2.54 -5.49
C ARG A 223 25.61 3.98 -5.75
N TYR A 224 26.09 4.88 -4.91
CA TYR A 224 25.74 6.29 -4.99
C TYR A 224 26.97 7.16 -5.18
N GLU A 225 26.82 8.21 -5.99
CA GLU A 225 27.82 9.23 -6.24
C GLU A 225 27.36 10.56 -5.69
N LEU A 226 28.27 11.26 -4.99
CA LEU A 226 28.07 12.62 -4.50
C LEU A 226 28.59 13.61 -5.52
N ILE A 227 27.74 14.50 -5.99
CA ILE A 227 28.10 15.57 -6.92
C ILE A 227 28.03 16.90 -6.20
N PHE A 228 29.15 17.60 -6.13
CA PHE A 228 29.25 18.90 -5.51
C PHE A 228 29.15 20.03 -6.55
N GLY A 229 28.90 21.23 -6.08
CA GLY A 229 28.72 22.42 -6.92
C GLY A 229 29.96 22.85 -7.71
N ASP A 230 29.71 23.70 -8.69
CA ASP A 230 30.71 24.31 -9.59
C ASP A 230 30.91 25.82 -9.38
N ASN A 231 30.32 26.40 -8.32
CA ASN A 231 30.18 27.84 -8.03
C ASN A 231 29.14 28.57 -8.90
N VAL A 232 28.42 27.88 -9.75
CA VAL A 232 27.20 28.36 -10.41
C VAL A 232 25.99 27.83 -9.65
N ILE A 233 25.95 26.52 -9.50
CA ILE A 233 24.94 25.80 -8.69
C ILE A 233 25.68 25.17 -7.52
N ALA A 234 25.44 25.66 -6.31
CA ALA A 234 26.13 25.29 -5.08
C ALA A 234 27.64 25.56 -5.08
N ARG A 235 28.25 25.45 -3.91
CA ARG A 235 29.65 25.78 -3.68
C ARG A 235 30.57 24.68 -4.19
N LYS A 236 31.58 25.08 -4.98
CA LYS A 236 32.68 24.21 -5.42
C LYS A 236 33.62 23.89 -4.26
N LEU A 237 34.10 22.66 -4.20
CA LEU A 237 35.11 22.23 -3.25
C LEU A 237 36.48 22.79 -3.62
N SER A 238 37.28 23.08 -2.60
CA SER A 238 38.68 23.55 -2.76
C SER A 238 39.64 22.40 -2.68
N ASN A 239 40.84 22.57 -3.25
CA ASN A 239 41.91 21.57 -3.15
C ASN A 239 42.25 21.26 -1.71
N ALA A 240 42.55 20.00 -1.41
CA ALA A 240 42.84 19.46 -0.07
C ALA A 240 41.66 19.51 0.92
N ASN A 241 40.45 19.88 0.49
CA ASN A 241 39.29 19.65 1.34
C ASN A 241 39.14 18.15 1.64
N VAL A 242 38.69 17.82 2.84
CA VAL A 242 38.40 16.44 3.24
C VAL A 242 36.90 16.32 3.42
N ILE A 243 36.31 15.37 2.73
CA ILE A 243 34.87 15.06 2.77
C ILE A 243 34.70 13.83 3.62
N ASP A 244 34.07 13.98 4.79
CA ASP A 244 33.66 12.88 5.65
C ASP A 244 32.20 12.58 5.36
N VAL A 245 31.92 11.35 4.92
CA VAL A 245 30.58 10.88 4.62
C VAL A 245 30.23 9.75 5.58
N THR A 246 29.15 9.89 6.33
CA THR A 246 28.61 8.85 7.17
C THR A 246 27.25 8.40 6.64
N TYR A 247 26.99 7.11 6.65
CA TYR A 247 25.75 6.51 6.18
C TYR A 247 25.51 5.13 6.79
N VAL A 248 24.30 4.62 6.63
CA VAL A 248 23.91 3.29 7.10
C VAL A 248 23.67 2.39 5.89
N THR A 249 24.23 1.18 5.94
CA THR A 249 23.86 0.09 5.01
C THR A 249 22.87 -0.84 5.71
N SER A 250 21.75 -1.12 5.07
CA SER A 250 20.58 -1.76 5.69
C SER A 250 20.20 -3.04 4.96
N ASP A 251 19.62 -4.00 5.71
CA ASP A 251 18.97 -5.19 5.17
C ASP A 251 17.54 -4.89 4.66
N GLY A 252 17.09 -3.63 4.82
CA GLY A 252 15.84 -3.13 4.26
C GLY A 252 14.63 -3.71 4.99
N ARG A 253 13.78 -4.41 4.24
CA ARG A 253 12.52 -4.97 4.75
C ARG A 253 12.73 -6.01 5.85
N ASP A 254 13.83 -6.74 5.84
CA ASP A 254 14.10 -7.83 6.77
C ASP A 254 14.31 -7.30 8.20
N GLY A 255 14.76 -6.06 8.35
CA GLY A 255 14.91 -5.39 9.65
C GLY A 255 13.60 -5.01 10.35
N ASN A 256 12.44 -5.17 9.69
CA ASN A 256 11.13 -4.87 10.29
C ASN A 256 10.73 -5.96 11.31
N GLY A 257 10.06 -5.53 12.38
CA GLY A 257 9.47 -6.45 13.38
C GLY A 257 10.31 -6.68 14.62
N ALA A 258 11.54 -6.16 14.71
CA ALA A 258 12.35 -6.25 15.92
C ALA A 258 11.66 -5.51 17.09
N SER A 259 11.58 -6.18 18.24
CA SER A 259 10.80 -5.70 19.39
C SER A 259 11.57 -5.71 20.70
N GLU A 260 12.66 -6.47 20.80
CA GLU A 260 13.50 -6.57 21.99
C GLU A 260 14.85 -5.93 21.69
N PHE A 261 15.16 -4.84 22.41
CA PHE A 261 16.38 -4.08 22.17
C PHE A 261 17.31 -4.20 23.38
N SER A 262 18.57 -4.55 23.13
CA SER A 262 19.64 -4.55 24.10
C SER A 262 20.66 -3.46 23.78
N PHE A 263 20.99 -2.60 24.74
CA PHE A 263 21.94 -1.52 24.55
C PHE A 263 23.37 -2.03 24.42
N VAL A 264 24.08 -1.59 23.38
CA VAL A 264 25.51 -1.90 23.13
C VAL A 264 26.29 -0.64 22.77
N GLY A 265 25.64 0.53 22.76
CA GLY A 265 26.21 1.79 22.35
C GLY A 265 27.27 2.35 23.31
N ASN A 266 27.88 3.46 22.91
CA ASN A 266 28.83 4.20 23.70
C ASN A 266 28.27 5.56 24.12
N ILE A 267 28.24 5.81 25.43
CA ILE A 267 27.83 7.10 26.01
C ILE A 267 29.04 7.76 26.64
N THR A 268 29.27 9.01 26.33
CA THR A 268 30.37 9.79 26.91
C THR A 268 29.86 10.98 27.71
N ASN A 269 30.60 11.34 28.74
CA ASN A 269 30.36 12.56 29.51
C ASN A 269 30.99 13.77 28.83
N GLN A 270 30.78 14.96 29.38
CA GLN A 270 31.33 16.24 28.88
C GLN A 270 32.86 16.25 28.74
N ASP A 271 33.58 15.42 29.50
CA ASP A 271 35.03 15.30 29.50
C ASP A 271 35.55 14.22 28.54
N GLY A 272 34.64 13.54 27.79
CA GLY A 272 34.96 12.45 26.89
C GLY A 272 35.15 11.09 27.55
N GLY A 273 34.87 10.96 28.85
CA GLY A 273 34.91 9.69 29.56
C GLY A 273 33.71 8.81 29.25
N SER A 274 33.93 7.52 28.95
CA SER A 274 32.84 6.58 28.70
C SER A 274 32.10 6.20 29.99
N ILE A 275 30.77 6.12 29.89
CA ILE A 275 29.89 5.73 30.99
C ILE A 275 29.79 4.20 31.10
N ASN A 276 29.75 3.69 32.32
CA ASN A 276 29.59 2.26 32.54
C ASN A 276 28.18 1.80 32.15
N SER A 277 28.09 0.76 31.32
CA SER A 277 26.82 0.18 30.84
C SER A 277 25.91 -0.33 31.99
N ALA A 278 26.48 -0.63 33.17
CA ALA A 278 25.69 -1.04 34.32
C ALA A 278 24.78 0.07 34.91
N LEU A 279 25.02 1.32 34.57
CA LEU A 279 24.21 2.49 34.96
C LEU A 279 23.04 2.74 34.03
N ILE A 280 22.96 2.00 32.92
CA ILE A 280 21.93 2.18 31.88
C ILE A 280 20.73 1.29 32.23
N SER A 281 19.54 1.87 32.24
CA SER A 281 18.30 1.12 32.46
C SER A 281 18.01 0.20 31.25
N LEU A 282 17.06 -0.72 31.42
CA LEU A 282 16.57 -1.52 30.32
C LEU A 282 15.98 -0.61 29.22
N VAL A 283 16.33 -0.91 27.98
CA VAL A 283 15.79 -0.18 26.82
C VAL A 283 14.30 -0.51 26.69
N SER A 284 13.47 0.51 26.67
CA SER A 284 12.04 0.38 26.43
C SER A 284 11.70 0.85 25.01
N THR A 285 10.76 0.16 24.39
CA THR A 285 10.19 0.54 23.10
C THR A 285 8.68 0.44 23.16
N ASN A 286 8.00 1.36 22.49
CA ASN A 286 6.54 1.34 22.40
C ASN A 286 6.04 0.58 21.17
N GLU A 287 6.88 0.40 20.17
CA GLU A 287 6.54 -0.19 18.88
C GLU A 287 7.68 -1.04 18.33
N LYS A 288 7.32 -2.04 17.55
CA LYS A 288 8.30 -2.83 16.79
C LYS A 288 8.96 -1.98 15.70
N SER A 289 10.17 -2.37 15.27
CA SER A 289 10.82 -1.73 14.13
C SER A 289 9.95 -1.79 12.86
N ARG A 290 9.93 -0.72 12.10
CA ARG A 290 9.07 -0.53 10.92
C ARG A 290 9.74 0.35 9.88
N ASP A 291 9.07 0.50 8.72
CA ASP A 291 9.43 1.38 7.60
C ASP A 291 10.70 0.99 6.83
N GLY A 292 11.30 -0.18 7.12
CA GLY A 292 12.32 -0.78 6.28
C GLY A 292 11.72 -1.22 4.94
N ASP A 293 12.39 -0.88 3.83
CA ASP A 293 11.94 -1.26 2.48
C ASP A 293 13.14 -1.50 1.56
N ASP A 294 12.90 -2.29 0.52
CA ASP A 294 13.90 -2.58 -0.49
C ASP A 294 14.06 -1.39 -1.45
N ILE A 295 15.12 -1.45 -2.25
CA ILE A 295 15.36 -0.47 -3.31
C ILE A 295 14.16 -0.41 -4.27
N GLU A 296 13.87 0.75 -4.82
CA GLU A 296 12.75 0.93 -5.73
C GLU A 296 12.84 -0.01 -6.95
N SER A 297 11.77 -0.75 -7.22
CA SER A 297 11.73 -1.68 -8.34
C SER A 297 11.71 -0.95 -9.70
N ILE A 298 12.26 -1.59 -10.73
CA ILE A 298 12.24 -1.08 -12.11
C ILE A 298 10.83 -0.73 -12.57
N SER A 299 9.83 -1.55 -12.22
CA SER A 299 8.42 -1.30 -12.58
C SER A 299 7.86 -0.06 -11.90
N SER A 300 8.26 0.21 -10.66
CA SER A 300 7.91 1.41 -9.91
C SER A 300 8.52 2.66 -10.56
N ILE A 301 9.82 2.63 -10.87
CA ILE A 301 10.52 3.74 -11.54
C ILE A 301 9.84 4.08 -12.86
N LYS A 302 9.55 3.09 -13.71
CA LYS A 302 8.84 3.28 -14.98
C LYS A 302 7.44 3.87 -14.80
N TYR A 303 6.79 3.54 -13.71
CA TYR A 303 5.45 4.04 -13.41
C TYR A 303 5.47 5.47 -12.90
N TYR A 304 6.34 5.79 -11.92
CA TYR A 304 6.33 7.08 -11.24
C TYR A 304 7.13 8.16 -11.96
N ALA A 305 8.26 7.85 -12.59
CA ALA A 305 9.14 8.85 -13.19
C ALA A 305 8.43 9.75 -14.23
N PRO A 306 7.67 9.22 -15.22
CA PRO A 306 6.95 10.06 -16.17
C PRO A 306 5.82 10.88 -15.52
N ARG A 307 5.17 10.33 -14.47
CA ARG A 307 4.06 10.99 -13.77
C ARG A 307 4.53 12.16 -12.94
N ILE A 308 5.60 11.98 -12.17
CA ILE A 308 6.22 13.07 -11.38
C ILE A 308 6.76 14.16 -12.31
N TYR A 309 7.36 13.78 -13.43
CA TYR A 309 7.78 14.74 -14.46
C TYR A 309 6.60 15.53 -15.02
N SER A 310 5.51 14.88 -15.38
CA SER A 310 4.31 15.55 -15.92
C SER A 310 3.63 16.45 -14.90
N SER A 311 3.63 16.11 -13.62
CA SER A 311 3.09 16.92 -12.52
C SER A 311 3.99 18.11 -12.17
N GLN A 312 5.25 18.13 -12.64
CA GLN A 312 6.25 19.15 -12.29
C GLN A 312 6.38 19.37 -10.77
N TYR A 313 6.33 18.30 -9.99
CA TYR A 313 6.35 18.33 -8.52
C TYR A 313 5.23 19.17 -7.89
N ARG A 314 4.05 19.25 -8.57
CA ARG A 314 2.84 19.91 -8.07
C ARG A 314 1.65 18.98 -8.19
N ALA A 315 0.87 18.88 -7.13
CA ALA A 315 -0.36 18.10 -7.12
C ALA A 315 -1.54 19.02 -7.49
N VAL A 316 -2.03 18.93 -8.72
CA VAL A 316 -3.16 19.71 -9.25
C VAL A 316 -4.36 18.80 -9.48
N THR A 317 -4.16 17.67 -10.15
CA THR A 317 -5.19 16.66 -10.42
C THR A 317 -5.18 15.56 -9.37
N SER A 318 -6.25 14.79 -9.29
CA SER A 318 -6.30 13.62 -8.40
C SER A 318 -5.17 12.63 -8.69
N SER A 319 -4.84 12.40 -9.95
CA SER A 319 -3.71 11.52 -10.33
C SER A 319 -2.34 12.06 -9.90
N ASP A 320 -2.17 13.39 -9.82
CA ASP A 320 -0.94 13.97 -9.30
C ASP A 320 -0.80 13.69 -7.80
N TYR A 321 -1.89 13.81 -7.01
CA TYR A 321 -1.90 13.45 -5.59
C TYR A 321 -1.57 11.97 -5.38
N GLU A 322 -2.13 11.07 -6.20
CA GLU A 322 -1.82 9.64 -6.17
C GLU A 322 -0.33 9.38 -6.45
N SER A 323 0.23 10.04 -7.46
CA SER A 323 1.63 9.87 -7.86
C SER A 323 2.60 10.45 -6.83
N VAL A 324 2.32 11.68 -6.36
CA VAL A 324 3.13 12.36 -5.34
C VAL A 324 3.11 11.57 -4.03
N LEU A 325 1.94 11.04 -3.62
CA LEU A 325 1.86 10.26 -2.40
C LEU A 325 2.66 8.96 -2.49
N GLY A 326 2.60 8.24 -3.62
CA GLY A 326 3.41 7.06 -3.84
C GLY A 326 4.92 7.34 -3.83
N PHE A 327 5.31 8.56 -4.22
CA PHE A 327 6.69 9.03 -4.13
C PHE A 327 7.10 9.38 -2.68
N ILE A 328 6.24 10.08 -1.91
CA ILE A 328 6.53 10.49 -0.53
C ILE A 328 6.47 9.32 0.46
N TYR A 329 5.51 8.40 0.27
CA TYR A 329 5.25 7.28 1.16
C TYR A 329 5.37 5.95 0.42
N PRO A 330 6.55 5.31 0.43
CA PRO A 330 6.82 4.08 -0.31
C PRO A 330 5.99 2.87 0.12
N ASN A 331 5.55 2.85 1.39
CA ASN A 331 4.76 1.75 1.96
C ASN A 331 3.29 1.75 1.48
N VAL A 332 3.04 2.34 0.31
CA VAL A 332 1.73 2.31 -0.36
C VAL A 332 1.63 1.06 -1.23
N GLU A 333 0.57 0.29 -1.03
CA GLU A 333 0.15 -0.77 -1.95
C GLU A 333 -0.74 -0.18 -3.06
N SER A 334 -1.71 0.63 -2.66
CA SER A 334 -2.60 1.34 -3.58
C SER A 334 -3.08 2.65 -2.95
N VAL A 335 -3.30 3.64 -3.78
CA VAL A 335 -3.83 4.95 -3.39
C VAL A 335 -4.91 5.40 -4.36
N THR A 336 -5.88 6.12 -3.85
CA THR A 336 -6.88 6.83 -4.65
C THR A 336 -7.07 8.22 -4.08
N ALA A 337 -7.23 9.19 -4.99
CA ALA A 337 -7.55 10.56 -4.63
C ALA A 337 -8.74 11.05 -5.45
N PHE A 338 -9.57 11.90 -4.88
CA PHE A 338 -10.71 12.51 -5.55
C PHE A 338 -11.02 13.88 -4.94
N GLY A 339 -11.64 14.74 -5.75
CA GLY A 339 -12.00 16.08 -5.33
C GLY A 339 -13.17 16.09 -4.34
N GLY A 340 -13.20 17.10 -3.48
CA GLY A 340 -14.29 17.25 -2.54
C GLY A 340 -15.65 17.59 -3.18
N GLU A 341 -15.67 17.98 -4.44
CA GLU A 341 -16.87 18.16 -5.24
C GLU A 341 -17.58 16.82 -5.55
N GLU A 342 -16.86 15.70 -5.54
CA GLU A 342 -17.43 14.36 -5.73
C GLU A 342 -18.15 13.85 -4.45
N MET A 343 -17.98 14.53 -3.32
CA MET A 343 -18.63 14.16 -2.07
C MET A 343 -20.10 14.63 -2.02
N SER A 344 -20.92 13.92 -1.28
CA SER A 344 -22.29 14.32 -1.01
C SER A 344 -22.51 14.54 0.50
N PRO A 345 -22.71 15.78 0.99
CA PRO A 345 -22.68 17.06 0.26
C PRO A 345 -21.27 17.45 -0.20
N PRO A 346 -21.13 18.22 -1.30
CA PRO A 346 -19.83 18.65 -1.82
C PRO A 346 -19.01 19.44 -0.79
N ARG A 347 -17.71 19.18 -0.72
CA ARG A 347 -16.74 19.86 0.16
C ARG A 347 -15.64 20.50 -0.69
N PHE A 348 -15.90 21.70 -1.21
CA PHE A 348 -14.98 22.42 -2.07
C PHE A 348 -13.68 22.81 -1.32
N GLY A 349 -12.58 22.93 -2.07
CA GLY A 349 -11.26 23.27 -1.55
C GLY A 349 -10.55 22.13 -0.81
N LYS A 350 -11.07 20.90 -0.92
CA LYS A 350 -10.46 19.71 -0.35
C LYS A 350 -10.22 18.63 -1.40
N VAL A 351 -9.14 17.87 -1.21
CA VAL A 351 -8.89 16.61 -1.91
C VAL A 351 -8.88 15.51 -0.87
N PHE A 352 -9.71 14.49 -1.09
CA PHE A 352 -9.79 13.32 -0.25
C PHE A 352 -8.89 12.22 -0.79
N ILE A 353 -8.11 11.62 0.10
CA ILE A 353 -7.12 10.60 -0.24
C ILE A 353 -7.39 9.37 0.62
N SER A 354 -7.49 8.21 -0.02
CA SER A 354 -7.57 6.92 0.65
C SER A 354 -6.37 6.07 0.27
N VAL A 355 -5.72 5.46 1.26
CA VAL A 355 -4.46 4.72 1.08
C VAL A 355 -4.58 3.34 1.68
N LYS A 356 -4.20 2.32 0.91
CA LYS A 356 -3.92 0.98 1.39
C LYS A 356 -2.41 0.85 1.59
N PRO A 357 -1.94 0.74 2.85
CA PRO A 357 -0.53 0.45 3.10
C PRO A 357 -0.22 -1.02 2.77
N ARG A 358 1.02 -1.32 2.40
CA ARG A 358 1.50 -2.69 2.17
C ARG A 358 1.46 -3.52 3.45
N ASN A 359 1.86 -2.90 4.56
CA ASN A 359 1.88 -3.51 5.87
C ASN A 359 0.71 -2.97 6.70
N GLY A 360 -0.26 -3.82 7.00
CA GLY A 360 -1.46 -3.44 7.75
C GLY A 360 -2.64 -3.06 6.86
N ASP A 361 -3.77 -2.82 7.51
CA ASP A 361 -5.03 -2.52 6.83
C ASP A 361 -5.37 -1.03 6.82
N PHE A 362 -4.79 -0.23 7.74
CA PHE A 362 -5.07 1.20 7.88
C PHE A 362 -3.80 1.98 8.20
N LEU A 363 -3.78 3.25 7.84
CA LEU A 363 -2.76 4.20 8.29
C LEU A 363 -3.02 4.65 9.72
N SER A 364 -1.97 4.78 10.53
CA SER A 364 -2.07 5.42 11.84
C SER A 364 -2.39 6.92 11.69
N ASP A 365 -3.04 7.50 12.71
CA ASP A 365 -3.38 8.93 12.66
C ASP A 365 -2.14 9.82 12.65
N GLU A 366 -1.03 9.36 13.24
CA GLU A 366 0.25 10.07 13.21
C GLU A 366 0.84 10.08 11.81
N THR A 367 0.90 8.91 11.15
CA THR A 367 1.33 8.81 9.75
C THR A 367 0.47 9.68 8.83
N LYS A 368 -0.85 9.73 9.04
CA LYS A 368 -1.74 10.62 8.27
C LYS A 368 -1.36 12.09 8.44
N ARG A 369 -1.07 12.53 9.69
CA ARG A 369 -0.66 13.92 9.96
C ARG A 369 0.66 14.28 9.29
N GLU A 370 1.66 13.39 9.38
CA GLU A 370 2.96 13.57 8.74
C GLU A 370 2.81 13.69 7.21
N LEU A 371 2.04 12.78 6.62
CA LEU A 371 1.80 12.79 5.18
C LEU A 371 1.04 14.05 4.71
N ILE A 372 0.07 14.54 5.50
CA ILE A 372 -0.61 15.82 5.21
C ILE A 372 0.40 16.98 5.20
N GLN A 373 1.33 17.03 6.14
CA GLN A 373 2.35 18.08 6.17
C GLN A 373 3.25 18.02 4.94
N LYS A 374 3.71 16.84 4.56
CA LYS A 374 4.52 16.64 3.36
C LYS A 374 3.75 16.98 2.07
N LEU A 375 2.50 16.54 1.96
CA LEU A 375 1.65 16.82 0.79
C LEU A 375 1.33 18.30 0.61
N LYS A 376 1.25 19.07 1.69
CA LYS A 376 1.03 20.55 1.62
C LYS A 376 2.10 21.27 0.82
N SER A 377 3.34 20.78 0.78
CA SER A 377 4.42 21.39 -0.02
C SER A 377 4.23 21.21 -1.53
N TYR A 378 3.43 20.22 -1.93
CA TYR A 378 3.10 19.94 -3.33
C TYR A 378 1.71 20.44 -3.73
N ALA A 379 0.84 20.73 -2.76
CA ALA A 379 -0.52 21.15 -3.01
C ALA A 379 -0.61 22.59 -3.55
N VAL A 380 -1.59 22.83 -4.42
CA VAL A 380 -1.90 24.18 -4.93
C VAL A 380 -2.53 25.00 -3.80
N ALA A 381 -2.26 26.30 -3.79
CA ALA A 381 -2.82 27.24 -2.79
C ALA A 381 -4.37 27.15 -2.76
N GLY A 382 -4.93 27.01 -1.57
CA GLY A 382 -6.37 26.88 -1.37
C GLY A 382 -6.94 25.45 -1.42
N ILE A 383 -6.13 24.44 -1.77
CA ILE A 383 -6.51 23.03 -1.72
C ILE A 383 -5.88 22.36 -0.50
N VAL A 384 -6.72 21.71 0.29
CA VAL A 384 -6.27 21.01 1.50
C VAL A 384 -6.46 19.50 1.33
N PRO A 385 -5.36 18.70 1.34
CA PRO A 385 -5.46 17.25 1.35
C PRO A 385 -5.99 16.75 2.70
N GLU A 386 -6.91 15.80 2.67
CA GLU A 386 -7.50 15.15 3.83
C GLU A 386 -7.54 13.64 3.61
N PHE A 387 -7.04 12.85 4.59
CA PHE A 387 -7.11 11.40 4.50
C PHE A 387 -8.45 10.89 5.00
N ILE A 388 -9.04 9.99 4.24
CA ILE A 388 -10.22 9.22 4.64
C ILE A 388 -9.83 7.75 4.82
N ASP A 389 -10.56 7.08 5.72
CA ASP A 389 -10.32 5.68 5.97
C ASP A 389 -10.70 4.80 4.78
N LEU A 390 -9.92 3.76 4.62
CA LEU A 390 -10.10 2.75 3.60
C LEU A 390 -11.41 1.99 3.79
N LYS A 391 -12.19 1.87 2.73
CA LYS A 391 -13.42 1.10 2.71
C LYS A 391 -13.17 -0.23 1.99
N TYR A 392 -13.40 -1.33 2.70
CA TYR A 392 -13.23 -2.67 2.14
C TYR A 392 -14.53 -3.24 1.61
N LEU A 393 -14.46 -3.85 0.42
CA LEU A 393 -15.44 -4.79 -0.11
C LEU A 393 -14.81 -6.18 -0.06
N TYR A 394 -15.29 -7.01 0.85
CA TYR A 394 -14.81 -8.37 0.98
C TYR A 394 -15.48 -9.26 -0.06
N VAL A 395 -14.68 -10.12 -0.71
CA VAL A 395 -15.16 -11.18 -1.60
C VAL A 395 -14.86 -12.50 -0.93
N GLU A 396 -15.86 -13.33 -0.79
CA GLU A 396 -15.82 -14.63 -0.15
C GLU A 396 -16.33 -15.69 -1.12
N LEU A 397 -15.72 -16.85 -1.09
CA LEU A 397 -16.11 -17.97 -1.94
C LEU A 397 -16.57 -19.16 -1.10
N GLN A 398 -17.60 -19.80 -1.59
CA GLN A 398 -17.94 -21.16 -1.21
C GLN A 398 -17.62 -22.07 -2.39
N VAL A 399 -16.54 -22.82 -2.29
CA VAL A 399 -15.97 -23.63 -3.36
C VAL A 399 -16.26 -25.10 -3.09
N ASN A 400 -16.91 -25.76 -4.04
CA ASN A 400 -17.15 -27.18 -4.00
C ASN A 400 -16.51 -27.84 -5.23
N PRO A 401 -15.20 -28.20 -5.18
CA PRO A 401 -14.54 -28.91 -6.26
C PRO A 401 -14.94 -30.39 -6.24
N TYR A 402 -15.24 -30.91 -7.41
CA TYR A 402 -15.54 -32.34 -7.62
C TYR A 402 -14.28 -33.04 -8.11
N TYR A 403 -13.87 -34.11 -7.45
CA TYR A 403 -12.67 -34.85 -7.79
C TYR A 403 -12.90 -36.33 -8.01
N ASN A 404 -12.12 -36.90 -8.91
CA ASN A 404 -12.15 -38.33 -9.20
C ASN A 404 -11.20 -39.10 -8.25
N PRO A 405 -11.72 -39.91 -7.31
CA PRO A 405 -10.89 -40.60 -6.32
C PRO A 405 -9.99 -41.69 -6.95
N SER A 406 -10.27 -42.11 -8.19
CA SER A 406 -9.40 -43.06 -8.90
C SER A 406 -8.09 -42.44 -9.39
N LEU A 407 -8.03 -41.11 -9.53
CA LEU A 407 -6.82 -40.38 -9.95
C LEU A 407 -6.04 -39.82 -8.76
N ASN A 408 -6.75 -39.33 -7.74
CA ASN A 408 -6.18 -38.85 -6.50
C ASN A 408 -7.12 -39.13 -5.33
N ASP A 409 -6.64 -39.87 -4.35
CA ASP A 409 -7.41 -40.30 -3.19
C ASP A 409 -7.19 -39.46 -1.93
N ASP A 410 -6.41 -38.36 -2.06
CA ASP A 410 -6.11 -37.45 -0.94
C ASP A 410 -6.86 -36.11 -1.07
N PRO A 411 -8.08 -35.97 -0.52
CA PRO A 411 -8.88 -34.75 -0.60
C PRO A 411 -8.28 -33.59 0.18
N GLU A 412 -7.51 -33.83 1.26
CA GLU A 412 -6.92 -32.76 2.06
C GLU A 412 -5.74 -32.12 1.33
N ASN A 413 -4.96 -32.91 0.59
CA ASN A 413 -3.89 -32.38 -0.26
C ASN A 413 -4.48 -31.54 -1.42
N LEU A 414 -5.54 -32.04 -2.07
CA LEU A 414 -6.25 -31.28 -3.10
C LEU A 414 -6.81 -29.97 -2.56
N LYS A 415 -7.44 -29.99 -1.38
CA LYS A 415 -7.97 -28.80 -0.69
C LYS A 415 -6.87 -27.79 -0.40
N THR A 416 -5.70 -28.26 0.06
CA THR A 416 -4.53 -27.42 0.31
C THR A 416 -4.04 -26.79 -0.99
N GLY A 417 -3.98 -27.55 -2.09
CA GLY A 417 -3.64 -27.06 -3.41
C GLY A 417 -4.57 -25.94 -3.88
N VAL A 418 -5.89 -26.16 -3.79
CA VAL A 418 -6.92 -25.16 -4.12
C VAL A 418 -6.78 -23.91 -3.25
N SER A 419 -6.57 -24.09 -1.94
CA SER A 419 -6.37 -22.98 -1.01
C SER A 419 -5.13 -22.13 -1.38
N ASN A 420 -4.02 -22.79 -1.74
CA ASN A 420 -2.79 -22.12 -2.17
C ASN A 420 -3.00 -21.34 -3.48
N ALA A 421 -3.67 -21.94 -4.47
CA ALA A 421 -3.96 -21.30 -5.75
C ALA A 421 -4.84 -20.06 -5.56
N LEU A 422 -5.91 -20.15 -4.75
CA LEU A 422 -6.76 -19.01 -4.42
C LEU A 422 -6.02 -17.95 -3.60
N THR A 423 -5.13 -18.35 -2.68
CA THR A 423 -4.28 -17.42 -1.92
C THR A 423 -3.34 -16.66 -2.85
N GLN A 424 -2.75 -17.33 -3.82
CA GLN A 424 -1.92 -16.66 -4.83
C GLN A 424 -2.74 -15.68 -5.68
N TYR A 425 -3.96 -16.07 -6.07
CA TYR A 425 -4.87 -15.18 -6.80
C TYR A 425 -5.28 -13.97 -5.97
N SER A 426 -5.54 -14.14 -4.67
CA SER A 426 -5.88 -13.05 -3.76
C SER A 426 -4.81 -11.97 -3.67
N ARG A 427 -3.55 -12.34 -3.92
CA ARG A 427 -2.38 -11.41 -3.94
C ARG A 427 -2.10 -10.80 -5.31
N SER A 428 -2.94 -11.07 -6.31
CA SER A 428 -2.73 -10.55 -7.66
C SER A 428 -2.97 -9.04 -7.73
N ILE A 429 -2.22 -8.35 -8.58
CA ILE A 429 -2.35 -6.90 -8.84
C ILE A 429 -3.74 -6.55 -9.40
N ASP A 430 -4.42 -7.49 -10.05
CA ASP A 430 -5.76 -7.27 -10.61
C ASP A 430 -6.80 -6.99 -9.50
N ILE A 431 -6.64 -7.60 -8.32
CA ILE A 431 -7.53 -7.45 -7.17
C ILE A 431 -7.02 -6.35 -6.24
N ASN A 432 -5.71 -6.36 -5.92
CA ASN A 432 -5.10 -5.51 -4.88
C ASN A 432 -4.81 -4.09 -5.36
N LYS A 433 -5.84 -3.40 -5.81
CA LYS A 433 -5.80 -1.97 -6.17
C LYS A 433 -7.19 -1.36 -6.03
N PHE A 434 -7.27 -0.04 -5.87
CA PHE A 434 -8.54 0.66 -6.05
C PHE A 434 -9.07 0.48 -7.47
N GLY A 435 -10.38 0.26 -7.60
CA GLY A 435 -10.96 -0.14 -8.88
C GLY A 435 -10.53 -1.53 -9.35
N GLY A 436 -10.02 -2.37 -8.44
CA GLY A 436 -9.67 -3.76 -8.73
C GLY A 436 -10.87 -4.57 -9.19
N ARG A 437 -10.62 -5.71 -9.81
CA ARG A 437 -11.66 -6.59 -10.34
C ARG A 437 -11.41 -8.02 -9.94
N PHE A 438 -12.36 -8.62 -9.25
CA PHE A 438 -12.42 -10.05 -9.08
C PHE A 438 -13.12 -10.64 -10.29
N LYS A 439 -12.45 -11.55 -10.99
CA LYS A 439 -12.99 -12.26 -12.17
C LYS A 439 -13.32 -13.70 -11.80
N TYR A 440 -14.60 -14.02 -11.81
CA TYR A 440 -15.11 -15.34 -11.47
C TYR A 440 -14.52 -16.45 -12.33
N SER A 441 -14.52 -16.28 -13.65
CA SER A 441 -14.00 -17.28 -14.58
C SER A 441 -12.51 -17.59 -14.34
N LYS A 442 -11.71 -16.60 -13.92
CA LYS A 442 -10.29 -16.81 -13.60
C LYS A 442 -10.14 -17.63 -12.31
N ALA A 443 -10.96 -17.36 -11.28
CA ALA A 443 -10.96 -18.14 -10.05
C ALA A 443 -11.34 -19.61 -10.30
N VAL A 444 -12.42 -19.84 -11.05
CA VAL A 444 -12.86 -21.19 -11.45
C VAL A 444 -11.79 -21.94 -12.23
N SER A 445 -11.19 -21.30 -13.24
CA SER A 445 -10.10 -21.90 -14.03
C SER A 445 -8.86 -22.23 -13.20
N LEU A 446 -8.52 -21.41 -12.20
CA LEU A 446 -7.42 -21.70 -11.29
C LEU A 446 -7.71 -22.92 -10.42
N ILE A 447 -8.95 -23.07 -9.92
CA ILE A 447 -9.36 -24.23 -9.12
C ILE A 447 -9.25 -25.50 -9.97
N ASP A 448 -9.78 -25.48 -11.20
CA ASP A 448 -9.75 -26.64 -12.10
C ASP A 448 -8.32 -27.03 -12.53
N SER A 449 -7.42 -26.10 -12.56
CA SER A 449 -6.02 -26.31 -12.98
C SER A 449 -5.09 -26.84 -11.88
N VAL A 450 -5.56 -26.96 -10.62
CA VAL A 450 -4.73 -27.40 -9.49
C VAL A 450 -4.26 -28.84 -9.67
N ASP A 451 -5.17 -29.72 -10.08
CA ASP A 451 -4.87 -31.14 -10.27
C ASP A 451 -5.79 -31.73 -11.36
N SER A 452 -5.27 -32.67 -12.14
CA SER A 452 -6.02 -33.34 -13.20
C SER A 452 -7.17 -34.25 -12.69
N SER A 453 -7.19 -34.56 -11.40
CA SER A 453 -8.29 -35.29 -10.75
C SER A 453 -9.52 -34.42 -10.53
N ILE A 454 -9.40 -33.09 -10.53
CA ILE A 454 -10.52 -32.17 -10.40
C ILE A 454 -11.27 -32.15 -11.72
N THR A 455 -12.50 -32.66 -11.71
CA THR A 455 -13.33 -32.80 -12.91
C THR A 455 -14.18 -31.58 -13.18
N SER A 456 -14.60 -30.88 -12.13
CA SER A 456 -15.40 -29.67 -12.20
C SER A 456 -15.42 -28.95 -10.85
N ASN A 457 -15.91 -27.71 -10.80
CA ASN A 457 -16.20 -27.04 -9.54
C ASN A 457 -17.50 -26.25 -9.60
N ILE A 458 -18.16 -26.13 -8.44
CA ILE A 458 -19.29 -25.23 -8.24
C ILE A 458 -18.87 -24.24 -7.18
N THR A 459 -18.70 -22.98 -7.61
CA THR A 459 -18.23 -21.90 -6.77
C THR A 459 -19.29 -20.82 -6.66
N LEU A 460 -19.67 -20.48 -5.43
CA LEU A 460 -20.58 -19.36 -5.13
C LEU A 460 -19.75 -18.18 -4.64
N VAL A 461 -20.12 -16.99 -5.11
CA VAL A 461 -19.48 -15.72 -4.73
C VAL A 461 -20.40 -14.94 -3.83
N THR A 462 -19.88 -14.45 -2.73
CA THR A 462 -20.57 -13.55 -1.81
C THR A 462 -19.74 -12.29 -1.61
N ILE A 463 -20.38 -11.15 -1.62
CA ILE A 463 -19.75 -9.88 -1.29
C ILE A 463 -20.20 -9.38 0.07
N ARG A 464 -19.30 -8.78 0.83
CA ARG A 464 -19.55 -8.36 2.21
C ARG A 464 -18.98 -6.97 2.49
N ARG A 465 -19.76 -6.21 3.27
CA ARG A 465 -19.32 -4.94 3.87
C ARG A 465 -19.46 -5.00 5.39
N ASN A 466 -18.48 -4.42 6.07
CA ASN A 466 -18.50 -4.27 7.52
C ASN A 466 -19.05 -2.88 7.86
N LEU A 467 -20.24 -2.85 8.47
CA LEU A 467 -20.84 -1.64 9.02
C LEU A 467 -20.37 -1.47 10.46
N LYS A 468 -19.70 -0.38 10.79
CA LYS A 468 -19.38 -0.02 12.17
C LYS A 468 -20.59 0.69 12.78
N ALA A 469 -21.28 0.03 13.67
CA ALA A 469 -22.45 0.57 14.35
C ALA A 469 -22.05 1.59 15.42
N VAL A 470 -22.83 2.67 15.54
CA VAL A 470 -22.74 3.63 16.64
C VAL A 470 -23.70 3.16 17.72
N LEU A 471 -23.14 2.62 18.81
CA LEU A 471 -23.95 2.01 19.86
C LEU A 471 -24.67 3.08 20.74
N GLY A 472 -25.89 2.77 21.14
CA GLY A 472 -26.67 3.60 22.06
C GLY A 472 -27.15 4.94 21.50
N GLN A 473 -27.11 5.11 20.16
CA GLN A 473 -27.55 6.33 19.49
C GLN A 473 -28.46 5.99 18.30
N PHE A 474 -29.43 6.84 18.03
CA PHE A 474 -30.26 6.75 16.84
C PHE A 474 -29.43 7.20 15.63
N ALA A 475 -29.18 6.28 14.69
CA ALA A 475 -28.42 6.55 13.48
C ALA A 475 -29.10 5.92 12.27
N GLN A 476 -28.94 6.55 11.12
CA GLN A 476 -29.27 6.02 9.81
C GLN A 476 -27.98 5.54 9.16
N TYR A 477 -28.02 4.37 8.50
CA TYR A 477 -26.84 3.78 7.91
C TYR A 477 -27.04 3.57 6.42
N GLU A 478 -26.03 3.93 5.64
CA GLU A 478 -25.96 3.65 4.22
C GLU A 478 -24.76 2.73 3.95
N VAL A 479 -25.01 1.60 3.28
CA VAL A 479 -24.01 0.64 2.90
C VAL A 479 -24.03 0.47 1.39
N CYS A 480 -22.96 0.90 0.72
CA CYS A 480 -22.82 0.72 -0.71
C CYS A 480 -21.89 -0.46 -1.00
N LEU A 481 -22.40 -1.49 -1.67
CA LEU A 481 -21.64 -2.64 -2.18
C LEU A 481 -21.06 -2.37 -3.56
N GLY A 482 -21.60 -1.36 -4.28
CA GLY A 482 -21.06 -0.87 -5.55
C GLY A 482 -21.13 -1.86 -6.72
N ASN A 483 -21.91 -2.94 -6.57
CA ASN A 483 -22.11 -3.97 -7.57
C ASN A 483 -23.59 -4.29 -7.70
N HIS A 484 -24.02 -4.65 -8.90
CA HIS A 484 -25.37 -5.15 -9.11
C HIS A 484 -25.58 -6.41 -8.26
N ILE A 485 -26.58 -6.41 -7.39
CA ILE A 485 -26.93 -7.52 -6.50
C ILE A 485 -28.05 -8.34 -7.13
N HIS A 486 -28.07 -9.62 -6.85
CA HIS A 486 -29.15 -10.51 -7.24
C HIS A 486 -30.47 -10.06 -6.60
N SER A 487 -31.59 -10.18 -7.34
CA SER A 487 -32.94 -9.78 -6.89
C SER A 487 -33.95 -10.92 -7.11
N GLN A 488 -33.79 -12.00 -6.36
CA GLN A 488 -34.69 -13.14 -6.46
C GLN A 488 -35.79 -13.06 -5.41
N GLU A 489 -37.07 -13.12 -5.83
CA GLU A 489 -38.24 -12.96 -4.96
C GLU A 489 -38.40 -14.06 -3.90
N SER A 490 -37.88 -15.25 -4.17
CA SER A 490 -38.01 -16.41 -3.28
C SER A 490 -36.87 -16.59 -2.29
N ALA A 491 -35.92 -15.67 -2.22
CA ALA A 491 -34.72 -15.76 -1.39
C ALA A 491 -34.38 -14.41 -0.75
N TYR A 492 -33.57 -14.46 0.30
CA TYR A 492 -32.94 -13.25 0.85
C TYR A 492 -31.66 -12.98 0.09
N ASN A 493 -31.61 -11.86 -0.62
CA ASN A 493 -30.46 -11.49 -1.44
C ASN A 493 -29.43 -10.67 -0.65
N VAL A 494 -29.90 -9.94 0.37
CA VAL A 494 -29.09 -9.15 1.30
C VAL A 494 -29.41 -9.59 2.72
N VAL A 495 -28.37 -9.92 3.49
CA VAL A 495 -28.52 -10.36 4.89
C VAL A 495 -27.46 -9.76 5.78
N SER A 496 -27.74 -9.70 7.08
CA SER A 496 -26.78 -9.21 8.07
C SER A 496 -26.45 -10.26 9.14
N THR A 497 -25.31 -10.08 9.81
CA THR A 497 -25.03 -10.72 11.09
C THR A 497 -25.93 -10.13 12.19
N GLY A 498 -26.02 -10.84 13.32
CA GLY A 498 -26.89 -10.46 14.43
C GLY A 498 -26.46 -9.19 15.18
N PHE A 499 -27.41 -8.42 15.61
CA PHE A 499 -27.23 -7.23 16.47
C PHE A 499 -28.45 -7.07 17.38
N THR A 500 -28.39 -6.18 18.36
CA THR A 500 -29.54 -5.86 19.22
C THR A 500 -29.97 -4.42 19.00
N ILE A 501 -31.28 -4.16 19.03
CA ILE A 501 -31.83 -2.82 18.89
C ILE A 501 -32.67 -2.46 20.14
N GLU A 502 -32.75 -1.18 20.43
CA GLU A 502 -33.57 -0.70 21.53
C GLU A 502 -35.06 -1.08 21.35
N GLY A 503 -35.65 -1.61 22.39
CA GLY A 503 -37.08 -1.96 22.41
C GLY A 503 -37.38 -3.38 21.86
N VAL A 504 -36.39 -4.16 21.43
CA VAL A 504 -36.57 -5.54 20.97
C VAL A 504 -35.77 -6.49 21.84
N VAL A 505 -36.44 -7.54 22.31
CA VAL A 505 -35.77 -8.60 23.09
C VAL A 505 -35.16 -9.63 22.17
N GLY A 506 -33.87 -9.91 22.35
CA GLY A 506 -33.13 -10.92 21.57
C GLY A 506 -32.29 -10.36 20.44
N THR A 507 -31.61 -11.26 19.75
CA THR A 507 -30.76 -10.92 18.60
C THR A 507 -31.59 -10.70 17.37
N VAL A 508 -31.42 -9.54 16.76
CA VAL A 508 -32.12 -9.12 15.54
C VAL A 508 -31.19 -9.35 14.34
N TYR A 509 -31.76 -9.76 13.25
CA TYR A 509 -31.14 -9.93 11.96
C TYR A 509 -31.84 -9.05 10.92
N MET A 510 -31.17 -8.76 9.84
CA MET A 510 -31.71 -7.97 8.74
C MET A 510 -31.69 -8.78 7.45
N ALA A 511 -32.78 -8.72 6.70
CA ALA A 511 -32.88 -9.28 5.36
C ALA A 511 -33.72 -8.38 4.46
N ASP A 512 -33.68 -8.66 3.16
CA ASP A 512 -34.44 -7.95 2.14
C ASP A 512 -35.69 -8.72 1.72
N GLU A 513 -36.69 -7.98 1.27
CA GLU A 513 -37.87 -8.44 0.56
C GLU A 513 -37.93 -7.72 -0.78
N VAL A 514 -37.89 -8.45 -1.88
CA VAL A 514 -37.92 -7.88 -3.24
C VAL A 514 -39.28 -7.25 -3.50
N ILE A 515 -39.31 -5.98 -3.92
CA ILE A 515 -40.49 -5.28 -4.38
C ILE A 515 -40.57 -5.34 -5.89
N ASP A 516 -39.48 -5.06 -6.54
CA ASP A 516 -39.27 -5.14 -7.99
C ASP A 516 -37.80 -5.49 -8.32
N GLN A 517 -37.46 -5.61 -9.59
CA GLN A 517 -36.08 -5.97 -10.00
C GLN A 517 -35.02 -4.92 -9.63
N GLU A 518 -35.43 -3.69 -9.37
CA GLU A 518 -34.52 -2.59 -9.06
C GLU A 518 -34.47 -2.29 -7.57
N THR A 519 -35.60 -2.48 -6.85
CA THR A 519 -35.75 -2.05 -5.46
C THR A 519 -36.33 -3.14 -4.58
N GLY A 520 -35.87 -3.15 -3.33
CA GLY A 520 -36.37 -4.00 -2.27
C GLY A 520 -36.55 -3.24 -0.95
N ARG A 521 -37.19 -3.87 -0.02
CA ARG A 521 -37.43 -3.37 1.33
C ARG A 521 -36.61 -4.19 2.32
N MET A 522 -35.91 -3.52 3.22
CA MET A 522 -35.23 -4.17 4.34
C MET A 522 -36.21 -4.35 5.49
N PHE A 523 -36.11 -5.48 6.18
CA PHE A 523 -36.86 -5.76 7.40
C PHE A 523 -35.97 -6.35 8.49
N PHE A 524 -36.38 -6.19 9.76
CA PHE A 524 -35.73 -6.79 10.90
C PHE A 524 -36.55 -7.96 11.41
N PHE A 525 -35.85 -9.05 11.78
CA PHE A 525 -36.47 -10.24 12.31
C PHE A 525 -35.63 -10.90 13.41
N THR A 526 -36.26 -11.69 14.23
CA THR A 526 -35.64 -12.55 15.25
C THR A 526 -35.95 -13.99 14.92
N TYR A 527 -35.16 -14.96 15.38
CA TYR A 527 -35.49 -16.36 15.29
C TYR A 527 -36.26 -16.80 16.54
N GLU A 528 -37.39 -17.53 16.36
CA GLU A 528 -38.09 -18.24 17.42
C GLU A 528 -37.42 -19.58 17.76
N GLU A 529 -37.77 -20.15 18.91
CA GLU A 529 -37.40 -21.54 19.25
C GLU A 529 -37.92 -22.48 18.16
N GLY A 530 -37.00 -22.97 17.30
CA GLY A 530 -37.32 -23.78 16.14
C GLY A 530 -36.85 -23.24 14.79
N GLY A 531 -36.24 -22.03 14.81
CA GLY A 531 -35.57 -21.45 13.64
C GLY A 531 -36.47 -20.71 12.65
N THR A 532 -37.76 -20.52 12.99
CA THR A 532 -38.67 -19.70 12.17
C THR A 532 -38.40 -18.22 12.36
N PRO A 533 -38.29 -17.42 11.26
CA PRO A 533 -38.10 -15.99 11.36
C PRO A 533 -39.39 -15.28 11.82
N ASN A 534 -39.30 -14.48 12.89
CA ASN A 534 -40.36 -13.62 13.36
C ASN A 534 -40.03 -12.16 13.02
N ILE A 535 -40.85 -11.52 12.17
CA ILE A 535 -40.61 -10.14 11.70
C ILE A 535 -40.94 -9.13 12.81
N VAL A 536 -39.93 -8.42 13.28
CA VAL A 536 -40.03 -7.39 14.31
C VAL A 536 -40.36 -6.01 13.72
N LYS A 537 -39.72 -5.66 12.61
CA LYS A 537 -39.92 -4.38 11.93
C LYS A 537 -39.93 -4.61 10.40
N LYS A 538 -41.09 -4.42 9.80
CA LYS A 538 -41.31 -4.71 8.37
C LYS A 538 -40.68 -3.69 7.43
N ASN A 539 -40.61 -2.42 7.83
CA ASN A 539 -39.99 -1.31 7.10
C ASN A 539 -38.76 -0.84 7.88
N ALA A 540 -37.62 -1.41 7.66
CA ALA A 540 -36.37 -1.08 8.34
C ALA A 540 -35.37 -0.39 7.42
N GLY A 541 -35.72 -0.24 6.13
CA GLY A 541 -34.86 0.40 5.14
C GLY A 541 -35.23 0.00 3.73
N THR A 542 -34.37 0.38 2.78
CA THR A 542 -34.52 0.08 1.36
C THR A 542 -33.22 -0.48 0.78
N VAL A 543 -33.33 -1.32 -0.25
CA VAL A 543 -32.21 -1.77 -1.06
C VAL A 543 -32.44 -1.40 -2.51
N LYS A 544 -31.37 -0.96 -3.20
CA LYS A 544 -31.36 -0.73 -4.65
C LYS A 544 -30.41 -1.75 -5.27
N TYR A 545 -30.95 -2.76 -5.93
CA TYR A 545 -30.20 -3.89 -6.42
C TYR A 545 -29.22 -3.53 -7.52
N LEU A 546 -29.58 -2.64 -8.45
CA LEU A 546 -28.74 -2.27 -9.61
C LEU A 546 -27.41 -1.62 -9.22
N ILE A 547 -27.41 -0.82 -8.15
CA ILE A 547 -26.20 -0.10 -7.68
C ILE A 547 -25.61 -0.70 -6.42
N GLY A 548 -26.29 -1.68 -5.82
CA GLY A 548 -25.86 -2.32 -4.59
C GLY A 548 -25.87 -1.42 -3.38
N GLU A 549 -26.87 -0.53 -3.26
CA GLU A 549 -27.03 0.41 -2.15
C GLU A 549 -28.05 -0.12 -1.15
N VAL A 550 -27.66 -0.24 0.11
CA VAL A 550 -28.53 -0.63 1.22
C VAL A 550 -28.64 0.54 2.18
N LEU A 551 -29.86 1.09 2.33
CA LEU A 551 -30.16 2.15 3.26
C LEU A 551 -30.94 1.55 4.45
N ILE A 552 -30.41 1.71 5.66
CA ILE A 552 -31.06 1.30 6.90
C ILE A 552 -31.64 2.52 7.57
N ASP A 553 -32.95 2.50 7.81
CA ASP A 553 -33.63 3.60 8.48
C ASP A 553 -33.15 3.78 9.91
N THR A 554 -33.37 4.98 10.46
CA THR A 554 -32.94 5.35 11.81
C THR A 554 -33.33 4.29 12.83
N CYS A 555 -32.31 3.71 13.47
CA CYS A 555 -32.45 2.73 14.54
C CYS A 555 -31.34 2.94 15.60
N ASN A 556 -31.60 2.51 16.84
CA ASN A 556 -30.62 2.51 17.91
C ASN A 556 -30.08 1.10 18.11
N ILE A 557 -28.86 0.84 17.65
CA ILE A 557 -28.17 -0.43 17.85
C ILE A 557 -27.51 -0.40 19.22
N THR A 558 -27.82 -1.35 20.09
CA THR A 558 -27.32 -1.41 21.46
C THR A 558 -26.10 -2.33 21.63
N SER A 559 -26.02 -3.41 20.85
CA SER A 559 -24.84 -4.27 20.77
C SER A 559 -24.77 -5.03 19.44
N THR A 560 -23.64 -5.62 19.14
CA THR A 560 -23.43 -6.46 17.96
C THR A 560 -22.89 -7.83 18.36
N VAL A 561 -23.24 -8.88 17.63
CA VAL A 561 -22.72 -10.23 17.86
C VAL A 561 -21.22 -10.30 17.52
N ILE A 562 -20.81 -9.58 16.47
CA ILE A 562 -19.43 -9.46 16.06
C ILE A 562 -18.71 -8.41 16.92
N ALA A 563 -17.48 -8.71 17.30
CA ALA A 563 -16.64 -7.78 18.08
C ALA A 563 -16.43 -6.43 17.38
N ASN A 564 -16.02 -5.40 18.14
CA ASN A 564 -15.70 -4.07 17.65
C ASN A 564 -16.90 -3.30 17.03
N ASN A 565 -18.12 -3.61 17.47
CA ASN A 565 -19.35 -2.95 17.02
C ASN A 565 -19.62 -3.09 15.51
N VAL A 566 -19.26 -4.24 14.96
CA VAL A 566 -19.42 -4.54 13.53
C VAL A 566 -20.72 -5.29 13.30
N VAL A 567 -21.45 -4.87 12.28
CA VAL A 567 -22.52 -5.62 11.63
C VAL A 567 -22.05 -5.90 10.21
N GLU A 568 -21.90 -7.17 9.86
CA GLU A 568 -21.56 -7.58 8.51
C GLU A 568 -22.83 -7.64 7.66
N ILE A 569 -22.75 -7.03 6.48
CA ILE A 569 -23.83 -7.05 5.49
C ILE A 569 -23.31 -7.79 4.27
N GLN A 570 -23.99 -8.88 3.93
CA GLN A 570 -23.61 -9.77 2.84
C GLN A 570 -24.66 -9.71 1.73
N ALA A 571 -24.19 -9.83 0.49
CA ALA A 571 -25.05 -9.93 -0.67
C ALA A 571 -24.43 -10.84 -1.75
N ILE A 572 -25.26 -11.33 -2.65
CA ILE A 572 -24.83 -12.13 -3.80
C ILE A 572 -24.74 -11.22 -5.02
N PRO A 573 -23.58 -11.10 -5.68
CA PRO A 573 -23.46 -10.28 -6.90
C PRO A 573 -24.19 -10.96 -8.07
N HIS A 574 -24.85 -10.17 -8.89
CA HIS A 574 -25.66 -10.69 -10.02
C HIS A 574 -24.81 -11.41 -11.07
N SER A 575 -23.63 -10.87 -11.39
CA SER A 575 -22.75 -11.40 -12.44
C SER A 575 -21.67 -12.37 -11.94
N ASN A 576 -21.56 -12.63 -10.64
CA ASN A 576 -20.43 -13.29 -9.99
C ASN A 576 -19.07 -12.59 -10.13
N ASP A 577 -18.92 -11.68 -11.08
CA ASP A 577 -17.77 -10.78 -11.14
C ASP A 577 -17.99 -9.63 -10.18
N VAL A 578 -16.92 -9.21 -9.48
CA VAL A 578 -16.97 -8.10 -8.53
C VAL A 578 -16.01 -7.01 -8.97
N VAL A 579 -16.52 -5.78 -9.04
CA VAL A 579 -15.75 -4.60 -9.40
C VAL A 579 -15.63 -3.67 -8.20
N GLY A 580 -14.41 -3.27 -7.86
CA GLY A 580 -14.18 -2.23 -6.87
C GLY A 580 -14.52 -0.86 -7.45
N LEU A 581 -15.22 -0.04 -6.69
CA LEU A 581 -15.37 1.36 -7.00
C LEU A 581 -14.05 2.12 -6.71
N ARG A 582 -13.97 3.38 -7.16
CA ARG A 582 -12.78 4.21 -6.97
C ARG A 582 -12.39 4.39 -5.49
N ASP A 583 -13.37 4.45 -4.59
CA ASP A 583 -13.18 4.57 -3.14
C ASP A 583 -13.35 3.26 -2.36
N LEU A 584 -13.52 2.14 -3.07
CA LEU A 584 -13.81 0.83 -2.50
C LEU A 584 -12.71 -0.17 -2.87
N TYR A 585 -11.95 -0.61 -1.89
CA TYR A 585 -10.88 -1.57 -2.08
C TYR A 585 -11.41 -3.00 -1.96
N ILE A 586 -11.20 -3.84 -2.98
CA ILE A 586 -11.57 -5.25 -2.92
C ILE A 586 -10.54 -6.00 -2.07
N LYS A 587 -11.02 -6.76 -1.10
CA LYS A 587 -10.22 -7.70 -0.32
C LYS A 587 -10.81 -9.10 -0.48
N PHE A 588 -10.05 -9.99 -1.11
CA PHE A 588 -10.44 -11.39 -1.19
C PHE A 588 -10.19 -12.05 0.18
N ASP A 589 -11.27 -12.47 0.85
CA ASP A 589 -11.22 -12.97 2.22
C ASP A 589 -11.07 -14.50 2.24
N MET A 590 -9.81 -14.95 2.29
CA MET A 590 -9.51 -16.39 2.37
C MET A 590 -9.90 -17.01 3.70
N SER A 591 -9.96 -16.23 4.78
CA SER A 591 -10.30 -16.74 6.12
C SER A 591 -11.78 -17.15 6.23
N ASN A 592 -12.64 -16.52 5.44
CA ASN A 592 -14.06 -16.81 5.35
C ASN A 592 -14.46 -17.58 4.06
N THR A 593 -13.48 -17.91 3.22
CA THR A 593 -13.68 -18.77 2.05
C THR A 593 -13.72 -20.23 2.51
N THR A 594 -14.75 -20.95 2.10
CA THR A 594 -14.93 -22.39 2.42
C THR A 594 -14.62 -23.23 1.21
N ILE A 595 -13.86 -24.32 1.41
CA ILE A 595 -13.50 -25.27 0.36
C ILE A 595 -13.95 -26.66 0.82
N ASN A 596 -14.92 -27.25 0.12
CA ASN A 596 -15.47 -28.55 0.41
C ASN A 596 -15.20 -29.49 -0.75
N MET A 597 -14.27 -30.42 -0.61
CA MET A 597 -13.98 -31.44 -1.63
C MET A 597 -15.11 -32.44 -1.71
N VAL A 598 -15.64 -32.65 -2.92
CA VAL A 598 -16.75 -33.58 -3.19
C VAL A 598 -16.27 -34.67 -4.14
N GLN A 599 -16.52 -35.92 -3.79
CA GLN A 599 -16.18 -37.02 -4.70
C GLN A 599 -17.13 -37.05 -5.90
N ASP A 600 -16.54 -37.06 -7.09
CA ASP A 600 -17.26 -37.24 -8.33
C ASP A 600 -17.40 -38.76 -8.62
N LEU A 601 -18.48 -39.34 -8.14
CA LEU A 601 -18.78 -40.76 -8.33
C LEU A 601 -19.45 -40.95 -9.69
N ILE A 602 -18.68 -41.32 -10.70
CA ILE A 602 -19.18 -41.75 -11.99
C ILE A 602 -19.70 -43.18 -11.82
N SER A 603 -21.00 -43.37 -11.75
CA SER A 603 -21.60 -44.71 -11.82
C SER A 603 -21.72 -45.13 -13.28
N SER A 604 -21.19 -46.30 -13.61
CA SER A 604 -21.33 -46.87 -14.94
C SER A 604 -22.79 -47.12 -15.29
N GLY A 605 -23.21 -46.64 -16.41
CA GLY A 605 -24.31 -46.84 -17.36
C GLY A 605 -25.68 -47.37 -16.93
N GLU A 606 -25.80 -48.18 -15.90
CA GLU A 606 -27.07 -48.75 -15.45
C GLU A 606 -27.56 -48.20 -14.09
N ASN A 607 -26.74 -47.42 -13.42
CA ASN A 607 -27.08 -46.83 -12.14
C ASN A 607 -27.58 -45.39 -12.34
N THR A 608 -28.89 -45.23 -12.19
CA THR A 608 -29.55 -43.91 -12.30
C THR A 608 -29.23 -42.94 -11.15
N SER A 609 -28.39 -43.33 -10.22
CA SER A 609 -27.86 -42.46 -9.15
C SER A 609 -26.52 -41.84 -9.52
N GLY A 610 -26.39 -41.28 -10.73
CA GLY A 610 -25.23 -40.46 -11.11
C GLY A 610 -24.98 -39.30 -10.14
N SER A 611 -23.79 -38.73 -10.17
CA SER A 611 -23.41 -37.60 -9.34
C SER A 611 -24.54 -36.57 -9.30
N ARG A 612 -25.18 -36.45 -8.14
CA ARG A 612 -26.12 -35.36 -7.90
C ARG A 612 -25.28 -34.13 -7.57
N PHE A 613 -25.12 -33.26 -8.54
CA PHE A 613 -24.70 -31.91 -8.23
C PHE A 613 -25.78 -31.32 -7.32
N PRO A 614 -25.53 -31.07 -6.04
CA PRO A 614 -26.50 -30.39 -5.23
C PRO A 614 -26.72 -29.03 -5.87
N HIS A 615 -27.86 -28.87 -6.52
CA HIS A 615 -28.35 -27.54 -6.85
C HIS A 615 -28.63 -26.84 -5.54
N ILE A 616 -27.62 -26.18 -5.00
CA ILE A 616 -27.80 -25.29 -3.89
C ILE A 616 -28.36 -23.99 -4.48
N HIS A 617 -29.64 -24.07 -4.86
CA HIS A 617 -30.45 -22.87 -5.07
C HIS A 617 -30.99 -22.32 -3.76
N SER A 618 -30.61 -22.85 -2.63
CA SER A 618 -30.78 -22.14 -1.39
C SER A 618 -29.77 -21.02 -1.40
N TYR A 619 -30.08 -19.97 -2.15
CA TYR A 619 -29.49 -18.71 -1.95
C TYR A 619 -29.64 -18.44 -0.46
N TYR A 620 -28.62 -18.84 0.28
CA TYR A 620 -28.35 -18.34 1.55
C TYR A 620 -29.25 -18.75 2.73
N THR A 621 -28.80 -19.74 3.47
CA THR A 621 -29.08 -19.77 4.91
C THR A 621 -27.96 -19.01 5.58
N PRO A 622 -28.19 -17.81 6.09
CA PRO A 622 -27.12 -17.02 6.71
C PRO A 622 -26.58 -17.78 7.92
N THR A 623 -25.29 -18.08 7.90
CA THR A 623 -24.61 -18.59 9.10
C THR A 623 -24.29 -17.40 10.00
N PHE A 624 -25.22 -17.07 10.90
CA PHE A 624 -25.12 -15.93 11.83
C PHE A 624 -24.17 -16.15 13.00
N THR A 625 -23.41 -17.22 13.02
CA THR A 625 -22.52 -17.59 14.13
C THR A 625 -21.05 -17.27 13.84
N ARG A 626 -20.77 -16.52 12.80
CA ARG A 626 -19.41 -16.22 12.37
C ARG A 626 -18.73 -15.18 13.25
N GLN A 627 -17.50 -15.45 13.69
CA GLN A 627 -16.61 -14.45 14.26
C GLN A 627 -15.85 -13.76 13.12
N SER A 628 -15.94 -12.44 13.00
CA SER A 628 -15.15 -11.70 12.04
C SER A 628 -13.79 -11.36 12.63
N ASN A 629 -12.73 -11.83 11.98
CA ASN A 629 -11.36 -11.40 12.24
C ASN A 629 -10.95 -10.22 11.36
N SER A 630 -11.94 -9.61 10.66
CA SER A 630 -11.66 -8.49 9.77
C SER A 630 -11.28 -7.24 10.55
N PRO A 631 -10.21 -6.55 10.19
CA PRO A 631 -9.83 -5.30 10.82
C PRO A 631 -10.92 -4.25 10.63
N VAL A 632 -11.18 -3.51 11.68
CA VAL A 632 -12.17 -2.44 11.70
C VAL A 632 -11.43 -1.11 11.76
N SER A 633 -11.79 -0.20 10.86
CA SER A 633 -11.28 1.18 10.94
C SER A 633 -11.64 1.80 12.29
N THR A 634 -10.62 2.29 12.99
CA THR A 634 -10.76 3.00 14.25
C THR A 634 -11.11 4.48 14.03
N THR A 635 -11.83 4.82 12.95
CA THR A 635 -12.21 6.21 12.75
C THR A 635 -13.00 6.70 13.95
N THR A 636 -12.33 7.44 14.78
CA THR A 636 -12.98 8.27 15.80
C THR A 636 -13.80 9.29 15.02
N VAL A 637 -15.12 9.10 14.98
CA VAL A 637 -16.00 10.17 14.53
C VAL A 637 -15.79 11.31 15.52
N LEU A 638 -14.99 12.32 15.12
CA LEU A 638 -14.98 13.58 15.87
C LEU A 638 -16.44 14.05 15.92
N PRO A 639 -16.96 14.37 17.10
CA PRO A 639 -18.27 14.98 17.19
C PRO A 639 -18.19 16.32 16.46
N THR A 640 -18.65 16.35 15.22
CA THR A 640 -18.95 17.61 14.56
C THR A 640 -20.15 18.18 15.29
N THR A 641 -19.95 19.26 15.98
CA THR A 641 -21.05 20.14 16.45
C THR A 641 -21.79 20.59 15.19
N ALA A 642 -22.77 19.80 14.78
CA ALA A 642 -23.63 20.12 13.66
C ALA A 642 -24.80 20.95 14.21
N THR A 643 -24.72 22.25 14.03
CA THR A 643 -25.88 23.11 13.94
C THR A 643 -26.50 22.93 12.56
N GLY A 644 -27.54 22.14 12.45
CA GLY A 644 -28.33 21.98 11.24
C GLY A 644 -28.53 20.53 10.82
N THR A 645 -29.75 20.15 10.60
CA THR A 645 -30.18 18.91 9.97
C THR A 645 -29.61 18.81 8.56
N SER A 646 -28.44 18.19 8.40
CA SER A 646 -27.99 17.83 7.10
C SER A 646 -27.91 16.30 7.02
N THR A 647 -28.78 15.72 6.24
CA THR A 647 -28.68 14.35 5.77
C THR A 647 -27.47 14.25 4.86
N THR A 648 -26.35 13.80 5.42
CA THR A 648 -25.13 13.59 4.61
C THR A 648 -25.26 12.28 3.86
N ARG A 649 -25.67 12.36 2.61
CA ARG A 649 -25.70 11.23 1.70
C ARG A 649 -24.33 11.11 1.03
N THR A 650 -23.58 10.11 1.37
CA THR A 650 -22.29 9.79 0.73
C THR A 650 -22.47 8.57 -0.16
N THR A 651 -22.32 8.73 -1.44
CA THR A 651 -22.25 7.61 -2.38
C THR A 651 -20.93 6.86 -2.12
N GLY A 652 -21.04 5.61 -1.67
CA GLY A 652 -19.90 4.69 -1.62
C GLY A 652 -19.29 4.41 -0.25
N GLY A 653 -19.99 4.61 0.86
CA GLY A 653 -19.42 4.28 2.17
C GLY A 653 -20.43 3.82 3.22
N THR A 654 -19.91 3.19 4.25
CA THR A 654 -20.62 2.87 5.47
C THR A 654 -20.53 4.09 6.40
N TYR A 655 -21.58 4.91 6.46
CA TYR A 655 -21.64 6.03 7.40
C TYR A 655 -22.83 5.89 8.34
N ALA A 656 -22.58 6.20 9.59
CA ALA A 656 -23.66 6.42 10.55
C ALA A 656 -23.98 7.92 10.58
N THR A 657 -25.19 8.29 10.22
CA THR A 657 -25.69 9.66 10.41
C THR A 657 -26.45 9.69 11.74
N SER A 658 -25.86 10.29 12.76
CA SER A 658 -26.58 10.52 14.01
C SER A 658 -27.53 11.71 13.85
N THR A 659 -28.82 11.47 13.96
CA THR A 659 -29.78 12.53 14.15
C THR A 659 -29.85 12.86 15.66
N THR A 660 -29.13 13.89 16.08
CA THR A 660 -29.27 14.42 17.41
C THR A 660 -30.54 15.26 17.43
N THR A 661 -31.59 14.74 18.05
CA THR A 661 -32.75 15.57 18.42
C THR A 661 -32.35 16.46 19.61
N SER A 662 -31.92 17.68 19.32
CA SER A 662 -31.73 18.68 20.38
C SER A 662 -33.10 19.10 20.89
N THR A 663 -33.47 18.69 22.09
CA THR A 663 -34.49 19.35 22.87
C THR A 663 -33.98 20.75 23.22
N THR A 664 -34.46 21.73 22.49
CA THR A 664 -34.26 23.14 22.81
C THR A 664 -35.06 23.46 24.08
N THR A 665 -34.38 23.52 25.21
CA THR A 665 -34.87 24.27 26.34
C THR A 665 -34.74 25.76 26.03
N THR A 666 -35.85 26.39 25.64
CA THR A 666 -36.01 27.83 25.54
C THR A 666 -35.86 28.45 26.92
N SER A 667 -34.69 28.98 27.19
CA SER A 667 -34.54 30.02 28.21
C SER A 667 -34.66 31.36 27.51
N THR A 668 -35.78 32.03 27.76
CA THR A 668 -36.02 33.43 27.43
C THR A 668 -35.02 34.34 28.12
N PRO A 669 -34.30 35.21 27.39
CA PRO A 669 -33.67 36.37 28.00
C PRO A 669 -34.65 37.55 27.89
N SER A 670 -34.88 38.16 29.00
CA SER A 670 -35.56 39.44 29.21
C SER A 670 -34.90 40.57 28.42
N SER A 671 -35.81 41.38 27.89
CA SER A 671 -35.58 42.65 27.20
C SER A 671 -34.75 43.67 27.96
N SER A 672 -33.87 44.37 27.28
CA SER A 672 -33.67 45.79 27.52
C SER A 672 -33.19 46.48 26.25
N GLY A 673 -33.86 47.54 25.94
CA GLY A 673 -33.97 48.27 24.71
C GLY A 673 -32.82 49.19 24.36
N GLY A 674 -32.98 49.83 23.24
CA GLY A 674 -32.28 51.06 22.83
C GLY A 674 -31.82 51.07 21.41
N GLY A 675 -32.61 51.57 20.50
CA GLY A 675 -32.39 52.84 19.82
C GLY A 675 -31.52 52.83 18.58
N GLY A 676 -32.20 53.07 17.47
CA GLY A 676 -31.82 54.14 16.56
C GLY A 676 -30.86 53.89 15.41
N GLY A 677 -31.35 54.16 14.21
CA GLY A 677 -30.50 54.74 13.19
C GLY A 677 -30.51 54.10 11.80
N SER A 678 -31.33 54.66 10.98
CA SER A 678 -31.45 54.53 9.50
C SER A 678 -30.18 54.85 8.71
N SER A 679 -29.96 54.27 7.54
CA SER A 679 -29.95 54.86 6.18
C SER A 679 -29.00 54.10 5.25
N SER A 680 -29.55 53.59 4.20
CA SER A 680 -29.45 53.93 2.77
C SER A 680 -28.08 53.82 2.09
N GLY A 681 -28.06 53.06 1.00
CA GLY A 681 -27.44 53.51 -0.24
C GLY A 681 -26.44 52.64 -0.90
N GLY A 682 -26.82 52.05 -2.05
CA GLY A 682 -26.20 52.16 -3.34
C GLY A 682 -25.01 51.28 -3.65
N GLY A 683 -25.15 50.32 -4.45
CA GLY A 683 -24.86 50.24 -5.86
C GLY A 683 -23.37 50.15 -6.25
N TYR A 684 -22.95 49.06 -6.71
CA TYR A 684 -22.38 48.61 -7.99
C TYR A 684 -21.93 47.17 -7.83
#